data_41795849f74f82a7bcb19389f4d0aed0
#
_entry.id   41795849f74f82a7bcb19389f4d0aed0
#
_cell.length_a   1.000
_cell.length_b   1.000
_cell.length_c   1.000
_cell.angle_alpha   90.00
_cell.angle_beta   90.00
_cell.angle_gamma   90.00
#
_symmetry.space_group_name_H-M   'P 1'
#
loop_
_entity.id
_entity.type
_entity.pdbx_description
1 polymer ?
#
loop_
_entity_poly.entity_id
_entity_poly.type
_entity_poly.pdbx_seq_one_letter_code
_entity_poly.pdbx_strand_id
1 'polypeptide(L)'
;MKTGKKIAVLALIFVAAAIIYFVWPLGRKEENKAGVVYTAMGGAELPVVYPTALGRELAPLFGHREELAVTAERDSLLVLPEDRRLPIRIQYGDEIETLQYEIRTMDMTHLVERTAVTDWTEENGQINAVLPIQNLLDPETQYQLGIQAVLSDGTSAWYYARILETDNDHAAQMLAMAEDFSQKTFHYDSAQELTTYMESTPSADNSSFGTVTLKNSFTQMTWGNLGVSRGETVFVSLKELSGDLANIELEYYVTREADGGAGGTDSGETEVYAVTENFTLKWSSQRIYMMDYERTMNQLFSGSRELFSGKRILLGISDGDGLYAKKSESGRYTAFVTNRELWAYDREEGNSICIFAFGGWNTDDLRAGRDRHGVEILEVSDGGTVDFLVYGYMNRGGREGYTGVSFYRYEAESNTLTEQFFLPAAEPYSELRLDLALLAHKGQNGIFYMYMGGSVYGIDLNSHEYVVVASGLDEERFAVSSDGSRLAWQEDTGIYDSRMLHIMDLDTGDKTQIGDGKSDAYRILGFVGSDCVYGIGEYGDHIMSNGRTMGLYLKSLDIIDQNMASAMHYEKSGKYIRDVAVDESRIHLELVSDRDGGFFGEAEEETLVCNAKVLPGKMDDIGWYASDVKGRVYFVQLGQDISASQKIRTISPKKTVREENNEIHTEAPASGVEEKFYAYGRGRLIGIYSSFADAADAAYDPMGFVTFGKHDLVWERASRPGSYFIRDLNTASRKLDRYRTDFTGTSRREGDALLLDASGSSLNVALFFVCRNQPVLLYTGEGSFLYLTGYDQTHVRIWDPSAAQSMTIPLEEARVRFESLGSDYICCLPL
;
A
#
# COMPACT_ATOMS: atom_id res chain seq x y z
N MET A 1 60.15 43.67 27.15
CA MET A 1 58.97 43.32 28.02
C MET A 1 57.62 43.48 27.36
N LYS A 2 57.45 44.12 26.22
CA LYS A 2 56.12 44.26 25.56
C LYS A 2 55.65 43.11 24.69
N THR A 3 56.59 42.30 24.13
CA THR A 3 56.25 41.23 23.24
C THR A 3 55.74 39.92 23.96
N GLY A 4 56.32 39.61 25.12
CA GLY A 4 55.95 38.49 25.95
C GLY A 4 54.52 38.62 26.54
N LYS A 5 54.10 39.81 26.87
CA LYS A 5 52.74 40.08 27.34
C LYS A 5 51.71 39.90 26.23
N LYS A 6 52.03 40.22 24.98
CA LYS A 6 51.11 39.99 23.82
C LYS A 6 50.94 38.49 23.50
N ILE A 7 52.04 37.73 23.57
CA ILE A 7 51.99 36.27 23.39
C ILE A 7 51.20 35.60 24.48
N ALA A 8 51.36 36.02 25.75
CA ALA A 8 50.53 35.47 26.85
C ALA A 8 49.05 35.81 26.73
N VAL A 9 48.70 37.02 26.28
CA VAL A 9 47.27 37.39 26.05
C VAL A 9 46.69 36.62 24.85
N LEU A 10 47.41 36.42 23.75
CA LEU A 10 46.96 35.58 22.62
C LEU A 10 46.78 34.11 23.01
N ALA A 11 47.68 33.55 23.80
CA ALA A 11 47.56 32.19 24.32
C ALA A 11 46.33 32.06 25.25
N LEU A 12 46.06 33.07 26.07
CA LEU A 12 44.90 33.08 26.96
C LEU A 12 43.58 33.20 26.20
N ILE A 13 43.54 33.98 25.10
CA ILE A 13 42.40 34.09 24.19
C ILE A 13 42.20 32.77 23.46
N PHE A 14 43.26 32.12 22.99
CA PHE A 14 43.17 30.81 22.33
C PHE A 14 42.66 29.72 23.27
N VAL A 15 43.14 29.65 24.51
CA VAL A 15 42.68 28.74 25.54
C VAL A 15 41.20 29.03 25.90
N ALA A 16 40.82 30.29 26.04
CA ALA A 16 39.43 30.67 26.27
C ALA A 16 38.50 30.29 25.09
N ALA A 17 38.95 30.49 23.86
CA ALA A 17 38.22 30.11 22.65
C ALA A 17 38.09 28.56 22.54
N ALA A 18 39.16 27.83 22.84
CA ALA A 18 39.14 26.37 22.91
C ALA A 18 38.18 25.85 24.01
N ILE A 19 38.23 26.48 25.20
CA ILE A 19 37.28 26.14 26.28
C ILE A 19 35.83 26.42 25.85
N ILE A 20 35.58 27.56 25.23
CA ILE A 20 34.25 27.89 24.69
C ILE A 20 33.85 26.87 23.60
N TYR A 21 34.75 26.53 22.69
CA TYR A 21 34.48 25.56 21.63
C TYR A 21 34.21 24.15 22.15
N PHE A 22 34.91 23.68 23.19
CA PHE A 22 34.73 22.35 23.75
C PHE A 22 33.66 22.27 24.87
N VAL A 23 33.40 23.39 25.59
CA VAL A 23 32.44 23.39 26.71
C VAL A 23 31.06 23.93 26.32
N TRP A 24 30.96 24.76 25.28
CA TRP A 24 29.69 25.28 24.80
C TRP A 24 28.73 24.18 24.26
N PRO A 25 29.20 23.13 23.52
CA PRO A 25 28.37 22.00 23.18
C PRO A 25 27.96 21.12 24.36
N LEU A 26 28.79 21.07 25.41
CA LEU A 26 28.52 20.28 26.63
C LEU A 26 27.47 20.90 27.57
N GLY A 27 27.13 22.20 27.34
CA GLY A 27 26.17 22.93 28.17
C GLY A 27 24.76 23.06 27.60
N ARG A 28 24.55 22.72 26.35
CA ARG A 28 23.20 22.54 25.80
C ARG A 28 22.74 21.09 26.03
N LYS A 29 22.27 20.79 27.22
CA LYS A 29 21.23 19.80 27.36
C LYS A 29 20.01 20.34 26.64
N GLU A 30 19.76 19.87 25.42
CA GLU A 30 18.41 19.86 24.93
C GLU A 30 17.60 19.00 25.91
N GLU A 31 16.71 19.65 26.64
CA GLU A 31 15.70 18.96 27.40
C GLU A 31 14.78 18.25 26.39
N ASN A 32 15.16 17.05 25.99
CA ASN A 32 14.27 16.12 25.31
C ASN A 32 13.10 15.82 26.25
N LYS A 33 12.00 16.49 26.08
CA LYS A 33 10.77 16.30 26.85
C LYS A 33 10.16 14.90 26.69
N ALA A 34 10.69 14.05 25.82
CA ALA A 34 10.20 12.69 25.58
C ALA A 34 11.21 11.56 25.74
N GLY A 35 12.46 11.81 26.16
CA GLY A 35 13.43 10.73 26.47
C GLY A 35 13.91 9.87 25.30
N VAL A 36 13.41 10.06 24.08
CA VAL A 36 13.77 9.28 22.90
C VAL A 36 14.85 9.98 22.12
N VAL A 37 15.95 9.29 21.87
CA VAL A 37 17.07 9.78 21.05
C VAL A 37 16.91 9.14 19.68
N TYR A 38 16.51 9.93 18.69
CA TYR A 38 16.34 9.48 17.31
C TYR A 38 17.67 9.35 16.58
N THR A 39 17.69 8.43 15.61
CA THR A 39 18.81 8.33 14.67
C THR A 39 18.95 9.63 13.92
N ALA A 40 20.15 10.19 13.92
CA ALA A 40 20.45 11.41 13.15
C ALA A 40 20.58 11.08 11.67
N MET A 41 19.46 10.93 10.96
CA MET A 41 19.42 10.68 9.52
C MET A 41 19.72 11.94 8.68
N GLY A 42 20.03 13.06 9.31
CA GLY A 42 20.18 14.36 8.69
C GLY A 42 18.94 15.24 8.84
N GLY A 43 19.06 16.50 8.46
CA GLY A 43 17.94 17.44 8.39
C GLY A 43 17.04 17.17 7.20
N ALA A 44 15.87 17.78 7.20
CA ALA A 44 15.01 17.93 6.05
C ALA A 44 15.17 19.36 5.52
N GLU A 45 15.46 19.48 4.23
CA GLU A 45 15.85 20.75 3.59
C GLU A 45 14.81 21.22 2.56
N LEU A 46 14.05 20.29 1.95
CA LEU A 46 13.09 20.65 0.92
C LEU A 46 11.94 21.48 1.48
N PRO A 47 11.50 22.54 0.78
CA PRO A 47 10.30 23.27 1.14
C PRO A 47 9.06 22.37 1.17
N VAL A 48 8.02 22.80 1.90
CA VAL A 48 6.74 22.11 2.00
C VAL A 48 5.63 23.03 1.46
N VAL A 49 4.80 22.53 0.55
CA VAL A 49 3.75 23.30 -0.11
C VAL A 49 2.39 22.96 0.47
N TYR A 50 1.67 23.95 0.96
CA TYR A 50 0.30 23.84 1.46
C TYR A 50 -0.68 24.46 0.46
N PRO A 51 -1.48 23.65 -0.26
CA PRO A 51 -2.50 24.18 -1.14
C PRO A 51 -3.75 24.59 -0.36
N THR A 52 -4.44 25.64 -0.84
CA THR A 52 -5.71 26.07 -0.30
C THR A 52 -6.82 25.76 -1.29
N ALA A 53 -7.74 24.88 -0.92
CA ALA A 53 -8.90 24.53 -1.71
C ALA A 53 -10.13 24.36 -0.78
N LEU A 54 -11.34 24.48 -1.34
CA LEU A 54 -12.58 24.35 -0.57
C LEU A 54 -12.66 25.32 0.64
N GLY A 55 -12.00 26.49 0.51
CA GLY A 55 -12.01 27.53 1.54
C GLY A 55 -11.07 27.29 2.73
N ARG A 56 -10.12 26.37 2.62
CA ARG A 56 -9.18 26.00 3.68
C ARG A 56 -7.84 25.51 3.15
N GLU A 57 -6.83 25.53 4.02
CA GLU A 57 -5.55 24.86 3.78
C GLU A 57 -5.74 23.35 3.94
N LEU A 58 -5.28 22.58 2.94
CA LEU A 58 -5.27 21.11 2.92
C LEU A 58 -3.91 20.56 3.35
N ALA A 59 -3.82 19.24 3.47
CA ALA A 59 -2.58 18.54 3.82
C ALA A 59 -1.42 18.93 2.90
N PRO A 60 -0.20 18.99 3.44
CA PRO A 60 0.97 19.45 2.70
C PRO A 60 1.37 18.50 1.58
N LEU A 61 1.90 19.08 0.49
CA LEU A 61 2.61 18.40 -0.57
C LEU A 61 4.10 18.41 -0.26
N PHE A 62 4.76 17.28 -0.41
CA PHE A 62 6.18 17.09 -0.14
C PHE A 62 6.98 17.07 -1.43
N GLY A 63 8.20 17.62 -1.37
CA GLY A 63 9.04 17.80 -2.55
C GLY A 63 9.70 16.51 -3.00
N HIS A 64 9.73 16.28 -4.31
CA HIS A 64 10.50 15.23 -4.96
C HIS A 64 11.69 15.82 -5.69
N ARG A 65 12.86 15.19 -5.61
CA ARG A 65 14.08 15.63 -6.32
C ARG A 65 14.04 15.33 -7.81
N GLU A 66 13.26 14.38 -8.21
CA GLU A 66 13.08 13.97 -9.61
C GLU A 66 11.64 14.18 -10.07
N GLU A 67 11.48 14.40 -11.36
CA GLU A 67 10.16 14.43 -11.97
C GLU A 67 9.58 13.02 -11.97
N LEU A 68 8.44 12.85 -11.31
CA LEU A 68 7.75 11.57 -11.27
C LEU A 68 6.93 11.35 -12.55
N ALA A 69 6.94 10.12 -13.03
CA ALA A 69 6.03 9.65 -14.06
C ALA A 69 4.58 9.56 -13.50
N VAL A 70 3.65 9.08 -14.31
CA VAL A 70 2.29 8.77 -13.86
C VAL A 70 2.32 7.89 -12.63
N THR A 71 1.64 8.31 -11.59
CA THR A 71 1.62 7.59 -10.31
C THR A 71 0.24 7.04 -10.01
N ALA A 72 0.20 5.87 -9.42
CA ALA A 72 -1.01 5.31 -8.82
C ALA A 72 -1.35 5.96 -7.47
N GLU A 73 -0.48 6.78 -6.88
CA GLU A 73 -0.80 7.51 -5.66
C GLU A 73 -1.85 8.59 -5.91
N ARG A 74 -2.94 8.50 -5.13
CA ARG A 74 -4.07 9.44 -5.20
C ARG A 74 -4.18 10.22 -3.90
N ASP A 75 -3.06 10.77 -3.44
CA ASP A 75 -2.94 11.36 -2.11
C ASP A 75 -3.69 12.67 -1.93
N SER A 76 -3.69 13.54 -2.95
CA SER A 76 -4.29 14.86 -2.86
C SER A 76 -5.07 15.20 -4.13
N LEU A 77 -6.33 15.62 -3.94
CA LEU A 77 -7.18 16.19 -4.98
C LEU A 77 -7.58 17.60 -4.58
N LEU A 78 -7.33 18.57 -5.44
CA LEU A 78 -7.64 19.98 -5.23
C LEU A 78 -8.81 20.38 -6.13
N VAL A 79 -9.93 20.76 -5.53
CA VAL A 79 -11.04 21.34 -6.27
C VAL A 79 -10.70 22.79 -6.59
N LEU A 80 -10.75 23.17 -7.85
CA LEU A 80 -10.43 24.50 -8.29
C LEU A 80 -11.52 25.49 -7.85
N PRO A 81 -11.15 26.70 -7.37
CA PRO A 81 -12.10 27.78 -7.14
C PRO A 81 -12.71 28.25 -8.47
N GLU A 82 -13.90 28.88 -8.42
CA GLU A 82 -14.58 29.45 -9.59
C GLU A 82 -13.71 30.41 -10.39
N ASP A 83 -12.85 31.18 -9.73
CA ASP A 83 -11.92 32.11 -10.38
C ASP A 83 -10.62 31.44 -10.88
N ARG A 84 -10.49 30.11 -10.70
CA ARG A 84 -9.31 29.29 -11.11
C ARG A 84 -7.98 29.81 -10.54
N ARG A 85 -8.02 30.47 -9.42
CA ARG A 85 -6.84 30.98 -8.73
C ARG A 85 -6.57 30.11 -7.51
N LEU A 86 -5.64 29.17 -7.61
CA LEU A 86 -5.29 28.24 -6.54
C LEU A 86 -4.23 28.85 -5.63
N PRO A 87 -4.56 29.27 -4.39
CA PRO A 87 -3.57 29.79 -3.45
C PRO A 87 -2.72 28.63 -2.92
N ILE A 88 -1.43 28.92 -2.75
CA ILE A 88 -0.46 28.02 -2.09
C ILE A 88 0.36 28.81 -1.08
N ARG A 89 0.71 28.16 0.01
CA ARG A 89 1.67 28.64 0.99
C ARG A 89 2.85 27.66 1.02
N ILE A 90 4.07 28.18 0.91
CA ILE A 90 5.28 27.38 0.94
C ILE A 90 6.03 27.70 2.24
N GLN A 91 6.28 26.68 3.04
CA GLN A 91 7.06 26.77 4.26
C GLN A 91 8.50 26.35 3.99
N TYR A 92 9.44 27.01 4.65
CA TYR A 92 10.89 26.86 4.39
C TYR A 92 11.29 27.26 2.96
N GLY A 93 10.65 28.33 2.47
CA GLY A 93 10.81 28.79 1.09
C GLY A 93 11.97 29.78 0.83
N ASP A 94 12.80 30.07 1.84
CA ASP A 94 13.87 31.11 1.77
C ASP A 94 14.87 30.83 0.66
N GLU A 95 14.96 29.63 0.16
CA GLU A 95 15.93 29.20 -0.87
C GLU A 95 15.29 29.07 -2.27
N ILE A 96 14.04 29.46 -2.47
CA ILE A 96 13.38 29.36 -3.77
C ILE A 96 13.74 30.54 -4.65
N GLU A 97 14.40 30.26 -5.80
CA GLU A 97 14.72 31.27 -6.81
C GLU A 97 13.64 31.43 -7.86
N THR A 98 13.05 30.31 -8.31
CA THR A 98 11.97 30.32 -9.30
C THR A 98 10.90 29.31 -8.95
N LEU A 99 9.66 29.66 -9.32
CA LEU A 99 8.48 28.84 -9.14
C LEU A 99 7.71 28.76 -10.45
N GLN A 100 7.35 27.55 -10.88
CA GLN A 100 6.45 27.31 -12.01
C GLN A 100 5.52 26.15 -11.72
N TYR A 101 4.44 26.04 -12.49
CA TYR A 101 3.59 24.87 -12.44
C TYR A 101 3.27 24.35 -13.85
N GLU A 102 2.94 23.07 -13.92
CA GLU A 102 2.45 22.38 -15.09
C GLU A 102 1.11 21.70 -14.80
N ILE A 103 0.25 21.70 -15.79
CA ILE A 103 -0.97 20.89 -15.78
C ILE A 103 -0.87 19.93 -16.95
N ARG A 104 -1.06 18.63 -16.66
CA ARG A 104 -1.03 17.56 -17.66
C ARG A 104 -2.27 16.68 -17.53
N THR A 105 -2.60 15.99 -18.61
CA THR A 105 -3.57 14.88 -18.53
C THR A 105 -3.10 13.82 -17.54
N MET A 106 -4.02 13.03 -16.97
CA MET A 106 -3.69 12.03 -15.94
C MET A 106 -2.70 10.96 -16.44
N ASP A 107 -2.65 10.69 -17.73
CA ASP A 107 -1.67 9.81 -18.40
C ASP A 107 -0.32 10.49 -18.67
N MET A 108 -0.15 11.76 -18.29
CA MET A 108 1.03 12.62 -18.47
C MET A 108 1.43 12.85 -19.94
N THR A 109 0.67 12.35 -20.92
CA THR A 109 1.03 12.44 -22.33
C THR A 109 0.86 13.84 -22.94
N HIS A 110 -0.10 14.61 -22.41
CA HIS A 110 -0.41 15.95 -22.91
C HIS A 110 -0.17 17.04 -21.88
N LEU A 111 0.66 18.01 -22.23
CA LEU A 111 0.86 19.23 -21.47
C LEU A 111 -0.27 20.21 -21.82
N VAL A 112 -1.14 20.51 -20.87
CA VAL A 112 -2.25 21.47 -21.01
C VAL A 112 -1.77 22.88 -20.75
N GLU A 113 -0.98 23.09 -19.70
CA GLU A 113 -0.47 24.42 -19.29
C GLU A 113 0.89 24.29 -18.63
N ARG A 114 1.75 25.31 -18.86
CA ARG A 114 2.97 25.54 -18.11
C ARG A 114 3.10 27.03 -17.88
N THR A 115 3.17 27.46 -16.64
CA THR A 115 3.16 28.88 -16.28
C THR A 115 4.19 29.14 -15.18
N ALA A 116 5.04 30.18 -15.39
CA ALA A 116 5.92 30.68 -14.36
C ALA A 116 5.13 31.56 -13.38
N VAL A 117 5.34 31.34 -12.09
CA VAL A 117 4.76 32.15 -11.03
C VAL A 117 5.78 33.21 -10.66
N THR A 118 5.51 34.49 -10.96
CA THR A 118 6.42 35.61 -10.74
C THR A 118 5.97 36.54 -9.63
N ASP A 119 4.74 36.37 -9.16
CA ASP A 119 4.13 37.25 -8.16
C ASP A 119 3.82 36.44 -6.90
N TRP A 120 4.67 36.62 -5.87
CA TRP A 120 4.48 36.05 -4.54
C TRP A 120 4.93 37.05 -3.47
N THR A 121 4.48 36.82 -2.25
CA THR A 121 4.92 37.56 -1.06
C THR A 121 5.73 36.63 -0.16
N GLU A 122 6.81 37.15 0.36
CA GLU A 122 7.65 36.42 1.31
C GLU A 122 7.55 37.09 2.68
N GLU A 123 7.22 36.32 3.70
CA GLU A 123 7.15 36.79 5.09
C GLU A 123 7.55 35.66 6.05
N ASN A 124 8.55 35.95 6.91
CA ASN A 124 9.04 35.01 7.95
C ASN A 124 9.43 33.61 7.42
N GLY A 125 10.13 33.56 6.27
CA GLY A 125 10.54 32.28 5.65
C GLY A 125 9.37 31.49 5.01
N GLN A 126 8.23 32.13 4.80
CA GLN A 126 7.09 31.57 4.10
C GLN A 126 6.81 32.36 2.82
N ILE A 127 6.53 31.65 1.74
CA ILE A 127 6.08 32.22 0.48
C ILE A 127 4.58 32.00 0.35
N ASN A 128 3.84 33.06 0.04
CA ASN A 128 2.44 32.96 -0.35
C ASN A 128 2.33 33.32 -1.83
N ALA A 129 1.83 32.41 -2.63
CA ALA A 129 1.66 32.55 -4.07
C ALA A 129 0.27 32.10 -4.51
N VAL A 130 -0.11 32.48 -5.72
CA VAL A 130 -1.36 32.04 -6.34
C VAL A 130 -1.04 31.47 -7.72
N LEU A 131 -1.50 30.26 -8.00
CA LEU A 131 -1.38 29.63 -9.32
C LEU A 131 -2.59 30.05 -10.17
N PRO A 132 -2.42 30.95 -11.16
CA PRO A 132 -3.53 31.43 -11.99
C PRO A 132 -3.73 30.50 -13.18
N ILE A 133 -4.59 29.47 -13.04
CA ILE A 133 -4.85 28.47 -14.06
C ILE A 133 -5.65 29.12 -15.19
N GLN A 134 -5.02 29.27 -16.35
CA GLN A 134 -5.53 30.07 -17.46
C GLN A 134 -6.26 29.23 -18.52
N ASN A 135 -5.78 28.03 -18.78
CA ASN A 135 -6.39 27.16 -19.78
C ASN A 135 -7.70 26.56 -19.27
N LEU A 136 -8.63 26.37 -20.21
CA LEU A 136 -9.90 25.69 -19.93
C LEU A 136 -9.62 24.21 -19.72
N LEU A 137 -10.12 23.69 -18.61
CA LEU A 137 -10.11 22.28 -18.29
C LEU A 137 -11.50 21.70 -18.59
N ASP A 138 -11.56 20.43 -18.94
CA ASP A 138 -12.86 19.76 -19.11
C ASP A 138 -13.47 19.53 -17.72
N PRO A 139 -14.71 20.01 -17.47
CA PRO A 139 -15.38 19.79 -16.18
C PRO A 139 -15.48 18.30 -15.85
N GLU A 140 -15.44 17.99 -14.55
CA GLU A 140 -15.52 16.62 -14.01
C GLU A 140 -14.36 15.71 -14.51
N THR A 141 -13.31 16.29 -15.08
CA THR A 141 -12.09 15.57 -15.50
C THR A 141 -10.92 15.96 -14.61
N GLN A 142 -10.22 14.96 -14.09
CA GLN A 142 -9.04 15.16 -13.28
C GLN A 142 -7.81 15.40 -14.13
N TYR A 143 -6.94 16.30 -13.66
CA TYR A 143 -5.65 16.61 -14.29
C TYR A 143 -4.55 16.52 -13.22
N GLN A 144 -3.33 16.22 -13.68
CA GLN A 144 -2.14 16.24 -12.83
C GLN A 144 -1.58 17.67 -12.75
N LEU A 145 -1.45 18.20 -11.55
CA LEU A 145 -0.73 19.43 -11.23
C LEU A 145 0.68 19.07 -10.74
N GLY A 146 1.70 19.56 -11.43
CA GLY A 146 3.08 19.53 -10.97
C GLY A 146 3.55 20.94 -10.65
N ILE A 147 4.01 21.21 -9.43
CA ILE A 147 4.62 22.49 -9.06
C ILE A 147 6.12 22.26 -8.95
N GLN A 148 6.91 23.06 -9.68
CA GLN A 148 8.37 23.01 -9.63
C GLN A 148 8.91 24.24 -8.94
N ALA A 149 9.69 24.04 -7.89
CA ALA A 149 10.51 25.06 -7.26
C ALA A 149 11.99 24.80 -7.59
N VAL A 150 12.69 25.81 -8.12
CA VAL A 150 14.14 25.76 -8.27
C VAL A 150 14.77 26.46 -7.08
N LEU A 151 15.67 25.77 -6.41
CA LEU A 151 16.34 26.24 -5.21
C LEU A 151 17.63 27.02 -5.54
N SER A 152 18.14 27.78 -4.60
CA SER A 152 19.33 28.64 -4.73
C SER A 152 20.62 27.85 -5.06
N ASP A 153 20.65 26.56 -4.75
CA ASP A 153 21.74 25.65 -5.13
C ASP A 153 21.63 25.13 -6.57
N GLY A 154 20.58 25.52 -7.30
CA GLY A 154 20.27 25.12 -8.66
C GLY A 154 19.55 23.76 -8.78
N THR A 155 19.24 23.11 -7.67
CA THR A 155 18.43 21.86 -7.68
C THR A 155 16.95 22.20 -7.78
N SER A 156 16.15 21.21 -8.21
CA SER A 156 14.70 21.35 -8.31
C SER A 156 13.99 20.48 -7.28
N ALA A 157 12.85 20.98 -6.82
CA ALA A 157 11.88 20.20 -6.05
C ALA A 157 10.53 20.22 -6.78
N TRP A 158 9.92 19.05 -6.95
CA TRP A 158 8.64 18.84 -7.59
C TRP A 158 7.58 18.45 -6.57
N TYR A 159 6.39 19.06 -6.67
CA TYR A 159 5.24 18.77 -5.81
C TYR A 159 4.05 18.39 -6.68
N TYR A 160 3.35 17.32 -6.29
CA TYR A 160 2.29 16.76 -7.12
C TYR A 160 0.95 16.75 -6.39
N ALA A 161 -0.10 17.12 -7.11
CA ALA A 161 -1.49 16.97 -6.71
C ALA A 161 -2.35 16.73 -7.96
N ARG A 162 -3.54 16.19 -7.78
CA ARG A 162 -4.56 16.22 -8.84
C ARG A 162 -5.42 17.45 -8.68
N ILE A 163 -5.91 18.00 -9.78
CA ILE A 163 -6.86 19.10 -9.80
C ILE A 163 -8.13 18.70 -10.52
N LEU A 164 -9.24 19.27 -10.10
CA LEU A 164 -10.56 19.03 -10.66
C LEU A 164 -11.34 20.33 -10.75
N GLU A 165 -11.88 20.62 -11.96
CA GLU A 165 -12.88 21.65 -12.14
C GLU A 165 -14.27 20.99 -12.06
N THR A 166 -15.09 21.41 -11.13
CA THR A 166 -16.42 20.83 -10.90
C THR A 166 -17.39 21.88 -10.43
N ASP A 167 -18.65 21.74 -10.80
CA ASP A 167 -19.78 22.52 -10.28
C ASP A 167 -20.28 22.00 -8.91
N ASN A 168 -19.65 20.96 -8.35
CA ASN A 168 -19.99 20.36 -7.08
C ASN A 168 -19.59 21.27 -5.91
N ASP A 169 -20.56 22.03 -5.39
CA ASP A 169 -20.40 22.91 -4.23
C ASP A 169 -20.50 22.17 -2.88
N HIS A 170 -20.72 20.85 -2.89
CA HIS A 170 -20.94 20.04 -1.70
C HIS A 170 -19.67 19.43 -1.10
N ALA A 171 -18.58 19.41 -1.85
CA ALA A 171 -17.30 18.86 -1.38
C ALA A 171 -16.84 19.54 -0.08
N ALA A 172 -16.96 20.87 0.01
CA ALA A 172 -16.65 21.63 1.23
C ALA A 172 -17.54 21.22 2.42
N GLN A 173 -18.81 20.93 2.19
CA GLN A 173 -19.74 20.49 3.24
C GLN A 173 -19.41 19.07 3.71
N MET A 174 -19.04 18.17 2.79
CA MET A 174 -18.60 16.81 3.14
C MET A 174 -17.32 16.83 3.96
N LEU A 175 -16.36 17.68 3.58
CA LEU A 175 -15.12 17.85 4.32
C LEU A 175 -15.37 18.41 5.73
N ALA A 176 -16.22 19.42 5.87
CA ALA A 176 -16.61 19.97 7.16
C ALA A 176 -17.33 18.92 8.03
N MET A 177 -18.14 18.04 7.45
CA MET A 177 -18.77 16.93 8.14
C MET A 177 -17.76 15.93 8.68
N ALA A 178 -16.73 15.56 7.90
CA ALA A 178 -15.69 14.63 8.35
C ALA A 178 -14.97 15.17 9.59
N GLU A 179 -14.63 16.46 9.59
CA GLU A 179 -13.98 17.09 10.74
C GLU A 179 -14.89 17.22 11.96
N ASP A 180 -16.15 17.62 11.77
CA ASP A 180 -17.14 17.71 12.84
C ASP A 180 -17.37 16.33 13.46
N PHE A 181 -17.48 15.29 12.63
CA PHE A 181 -17.57 13.91 13.11
C PHE A 181 -16.36 13.53 13.96
N SER A 182 -15.15 13.71 13.44
CA SER A 182 -13.91 13.43 14.16
C SER A 182 -13.84 14.18 15.48
N GLN A 183 -14.13 15.48 15.49
CA GLN A 183 -14.10 16.30 16.70
C GLN A 183 -15.12 15.83 17.74
N LYS A 184 -16.33 15.47 17.32
CA LYS A 184 -17.39 14.98 18.20
C LYS A 184 -17.01 13.69 18.93
N THR A 185 -16.16 12.82 18.33
CA THR A 185 -15.73 11.58 19.00
C THR A 185 -15.03 11.84 20.33
N PHE A 186 -14.40 13.00 20.52
CA PHE A 186 -13.69 13.40 21.75
C PHE A 186 -14.60 14.00 22.83
N HIS A 187 -15.87 14.25 22.52
CA HIS A 187 -16.80 14.91 23.44
C HIS A 187 -18.07 14.08 23.59
N TYR A 188 -18.18 13.32 24.67
CA TYR A 188 -19.23 12.32 24.89
C TYR A 188 -20.65 12.86 24.65
N ASP A 189 -20.96 14.08 25.11
CA ASP A 189 -22.29 14.63 24.99
C ASP A 189 -22.67 14.95 23.52
N SER A 190 -21.75 15.51 22.75
CA SER A 190 -21.95 15.78 21.32
C SER A 190 -21.85 14.52 20.46
N ALA A 191 -21.07 13.52 20.92
CA ALA A 191 -20.92 12.26 20.22
C ALA A 191 -22.24 11.46 20.10
N GLN A 192 -23.24 11.74 20.95
CA GLN A 192 -24.54 11.08 20.83
C GLN A 192 -25.20 11.30 19.47
N GLU A 193 -24.92 12.42 18.80
CA GLU A 193 -25.40 12.71 17.45
C GLU A 193 -24.81 11.73 16.42
N LEU A 194 -23.63 11.16 16.67
CA LEU A 194 -22.95 10.23 15.78
C LEU A 194 -23.67 8.88 15.67
N THR A 195 -24.51 8.54 16.64
CA THR A 195 -25.29 7.28 16.64
C THR A 195 -26.17 7.14 15.39
N THR A 196 -26.52 8.24 14.73
CA THR A 196 -27.32 8.23 13.49
C THR A 196 -26.53 7.70 12.28
N TYR A 197 -25.21 7.64 12.36
CA TYR A 197 -24.33 7.13 11.31
C TYR A 197 -23.79 5.74 11.62
N MET A 198 -23.86 5.30 12.88
CA MET A 198 -23.33 4.03 13.33
C MET A 198 -24.21 2.86 12.89
N GLU A 199 -23.55 1.77 12.50
CA GLU A 199 -24.15 0.50 12.11
C GLU A 199 -23.72 -0.63 13.06
N SER A 200 -23.64 -0.34 14.35
CA SER A 200 -23.09 -1.23 15.37
C SER A 200 -23.65 -2.65 15.30
N THR A 201 -22.77 -3.64 15.22
CA THR A 201 -23.13 -5.05 15.16
C THR A 201 -22.45 -5.86 16.26
N PRO A 202 -23.07 -6.94 16.75
CA PRO A 202 -22.41 -7.82 17.74
C PRO A 202 -21.18 -8.56 17.19
N SER A 203 -21.03 -8.63 15.86
CA SER A 203 -19.89 -9.30 15.20
C SER A 203 -18.67 -8.40 15.06
N ALA A 204 -18.78 -7.09 15.34
CA ALA A 204 -17.65 -6.18 15.29
C ALA A 204 -16.66 -6.47 16.43
N ASP A 205 -15.37 -6.35 16.12
CA ASP A 205 -14.31 -6.48 17.14
C ASP A 205 -14.25 -5.24 18.04
N ASN A 206 -14.94 -5.28 19.15
CA ASN A 206 -14.92 -4.22 20.17
C ASN A 206 -13.81 -4.40 21.21
N SER A 207 -12.87 -5.29 21.00
CA SER A 207 -11.74 -5.51 21.90
C SER A 207 -10.53 -4.63 21.60
N SER A 208 -10.52 -3.91 20.46
CA SER A 208 -9.39 -3.09 20.02
C SER A 208 -9.79 -1.63 19.77
N PHE A 209 -8.88 -0.70 20.08
CA PHE A 209 -8.93 0.69 19.61
C PHE A 209 -8.03 0.92 18.39
N GLY A 210 -7.23 -0.09 18.01
CA GLY A 210 -6.33 0.00 16.88
C GLY A 210 -7.04 0.22 15.55
N THR A 211 -8.23 -0.39 15.38
CA THR A 211 -9.11 -0.17 14.23
C THR A 211 -10.55 -0.04 14.70
N VAL A 212 -11.21 1.05 14.34
CA VAL A 212 -12.60 1.35 14.68
C VAL A 212 -13.35 1.77 13.43
N THR A 213 -14.51 1.14 13.20
CA THR A 213 -15.39 1.37 12.04
C THR A 213 -16.81 1.74 12.48
N LEU A 214 -17.72 2.05 11.56
CA LEU A 214 -19.13 2.29 11.86
C LEU A 214 -19.82 1.10 12.55
N LYS A 215 -19.27 -0.12 12.38
CA LYS A 215 -19.83 -1.35 12.96
C LYS A 215 -19.49 -1.53 14.45
N ASN A 216 -18.51 -0.78 14.96
CA ASN A 216 -18.09 -0.85 16.35
C ASN A 216 -19.08 -0.21 17.30
N SER A 217 -18.90 -0.44 18.61
CA SER A 217 -19.74 0.13 19.65
C SER A 217 -19.51 1.63 19.82
N PHE A 218 -20.50 2.34 20.39
CA PHE A 218 -20.37 3.74 20.74
C PHE A 218 -19.16 4.02 21.67
N THR A 219 -18.88 3.10 22.60
CA THR A 219 -17.72 3.20 23.47
C THR A 219 -16.41 3.21 22.70
N GLN A 220 -16.27 2.33 21.69
CA GLN A 220 -15.07 2.32 20.84
C GLN A 220 -14.98 3.60 20.00
N MET A 221 -16.10 4.05 19.46
CA MET A 221 -16.17 5.30 18.66
C MET A 221 -15.71 6.51 19.47
N THR A 222 -16.10 6.59 20.75
CA THR A 222 -15.84 7.74 21.65
C THR A 222 -14.62 7.52 22.56
N TRP A 223 -13.67 6.71 22.15
CA TRP A 223 -12.40 6.46 22.85
C TRP A 223 -12.53 5.76 24.22
N GLY A 224 -13.72 5.37 24.64
CA GLY A 224 -13.97 4.66 25.91
C GLY A 224 -13.36 5.37 27.13
N ASN A 225 -12.55 4.63 27.87
CA ASN A 225 -11.85 5.14 29.07
C ASN A 225 -10.38 5.48 28.79
N LEU A 226 -9.96 5.60 27.53
CA LEU A 226 -8.55 5.87 27.19
C LEU A 226 -8.05 7.21 27.72
N GLY A 227 -8.92 8.23 27.82
CA GLY A 227 -8.54 9.56 28.31
C GLY A 227 -7.55 10.26 27.38
N VAL A 228 -7.73 10.15 26.09
CA VAL A 228 -6.87 10.76 25.08
C VAL A 228 -7.21 12.24 24.85
N SER A 229 -6.20 13.01 24.50
CA SER A 229 -6.34 14.41 24.07
C SER A 229 -5.86 14.55 22.63
N ARG A 230 -6.64 15.23 21.78
CA ARG A 230 -6.30 15.47 20.38
C ARG A 230 -5.23 16.55 20.25
N GLY A 231 -4.23 16.34 19.40
CA GLY A 231 -3.27 17.36 19.02
C GLY A 231 -3.92 18.52 18.23
N GLU A 232 -3.26 19.68 18.25
CA GLU A 232 -3.79 20.89 17.57
C GLU A 232 -3.68 20.78 16.04
N THR A 233 -2.64 20.11 15.52
CA THR A 233 -2.42 19.94 14.08
C THR A 233 -3.21 18.77 13.55
N VAL A 234 -4.03 19.03 12.55
CA VAL A 234 -4.80 18.03 11.81
C VAL A 234 -4.56 18.25 10.33
N PHE A 235 -4.04 17.24 9.65
CA PHE A 235 -3.93 17.26 8.21
C PHE A 235 -5.21 16.71 7.59
N VAL A 236 -5.75 17.44 6.62
CA VAL A 236 -7.00 17.11 5.95
C VAL A 236 -6.70 16.92 4.46
N SER A 237 -6.98 15.74 3.93
CA SER A 237 -6.81 15.42 2.52
C SER A 237 -8.14 15.05 1.89
N LEU A 238 -8.48 15.67 0.77
CA LEU A 238 -9.46 15.12 -0.15
C LEU A 238 -8.72 14.14 -1.07
N LYS A 239 -9.05 12.85 -0.94
CA LYS A 239 -8.39 11.79 -1.71
C LYS A 239 -9.07 11.56 -3.06
N GLU A 240 -10.40 11.63 -3.10
CA GLU A 240 -11.18 11.43 -4.31
C GLU A 240 -12.49 12.19 -4.24
N LEU A 241 -12.95 12.68 -5.38
CA LEU A 241 -14.26 13.27 -5.59
C LEU A 241 -14.82 12.78 -6.91
N SER A 242 -15.93 12.07 -6.88
CA SER A 242 -16.61 11.52 -8.05
C SER A 242 -18.12 11.77 -7.93
N GLY A 243 -18.63 12.75 -8.67
CA GLY A 243 -20.01 13.18 -8.55
C GLY A 243 -20.38 13.56 -7.10
N ASP A 244 -21.29 12.81 -6.49
CA ASP A 244 -21.77 13.05 -5.11
C ASP A 244 -20.92 12.34 -4.03
N LEU A 245 -19.84 11.65 -4.40
CA LEU A 245 -18.99 10.88 -3.49
C LEU A 245 -17.69 11.60 -3.21
N ALA A 246 -17.26 11.60 -1.93
CA ALA A 246 -15.95 12.09 -1.52
C ALA A 246 -15.26 11.08 -0.61
N ASN A 247 -13.96 10.85 -0.85
CA ASN A 247 -13.06 10.17 0.07
C ASN A 247 -12.18 11.22 0.76
N ILE A 248 -12.23 11.25 2.09
CA ILE A 248 -11.53 12.25 2.92
C ILE A 248 -10.69 11.52 3.95
N GLU A 249 -9.46 11.98 4.16
CA GLU A 249 -8.55 11.46 5.17
C GLU A 249 -8.18 12.58 6.15
N LEU A 250 -8.21 12.26 7.44
CA LEU A 250 -7.69 13.11 8.51
C LEU A 250 -6.53 12.39 9.19
N GLU A 251 -5.40 13.08 9.36
CA GLU A 251 -4.23 12.57 10.07
C GLU A 251 -3.86 13.51 11.23
N TYR A 252 -3.68 12.96 12.42
CA TYR A 252 -3.34 13.73 13.61
C TYR A 252 -2.73 12.85 14.70
N TYR A 253 -2.19 13.47 15.73
CA TYR A 253 -1.74 12.75 16.92
C TYR A 253 -2.72 12.91 18.08
N VAL A 254 -2.79 11.88 18.93
CA VAL A 254 -3.42 11.96 20.24
C VAL A 254 -2.40 11.61 21.32
N THR A 255 -2.57 12.23 22.49
CA THR A 255 -1.72 11.99 23.66
C THR A 255 -2.55 11.47 24.82
N ARG A 256 -1.90 10.67 25.67
CA ARG A 256 -2.48 10.12 26.89
C ARG A 256 -1.42 10.16 28.01
N GLU A 257 -1.82 10.52 29.23
CA GLU A 257 -0.96 10.33 30.39
C GLU A 257 -0.86 8.83 30.69
N ALA A 258 0.37 8.31 30.81
CA ALA A 258 0.57 6.89 31.13
C ALA A 258 0.02 6.57 32.52
N ASP A 259 -0.65 5.41 32.64
CA ASP A 259 -1.10 4.93 33.94
C ASP A 259 0.14 4.68 34.82
N GLY A 260 0.20 5.32 35.99
CA GLY A 260 1.28 5.09 36.95
C GLY A 260 1.36 3.60 37.22
N GLY A 261 2.53 2.97 36.93
CA GLY A 261 2.75 1.55 37.11
C GLY A 261 2.44 1.12 38.55
N ALA A 262 2.28 -0.20 38.80
CA ALA A 262 1.88 -0.80 40.06
C ALA A 262 2.69 -0.38 41.33
N GLY A 263 3.58 0.60 41.21
CA GLY A 263 4.39 1.20 42.27
C GLY A 263 4.00 2.62 42.70
N GLY A 264 2.96 3.25 42.09
CA GLY A 264 2.40 4.53 42.57
C GLY A 264 3.31 5.77 42.40
N THR A 265 4.36 5.70 41.62
CA THR A 265 5.10 6.88 41.19
C THR A 265 4.51 7.33 39.84
N ASP A 266 3.89 8.49 39.83
CA ASP A 266 3.46 9.23 38.62
C ASP A 266 4.67 9.31 37.70
N SER A 267 4.73 8.51 36.63
CA SER A 267 5.92 8.48 35.75
C SER A 267 6.00 9.75 34.93
N GLY A 268 4.93 10.53 34.84
CA GLY A 268 4.85 11.74 34.03
C GLY A 268 5.13 11.51 32.53
N GLU A 269 5.16 10.24 32.11
CA GLU A 269 5.41 9.88 30.72
C GLU A 269 4.12 9.99 29.91
N THR A 270 4.20 10.65 28.76
CA THR A 270 3.07 10.82 27.85
C THR A 270 3.14 9.76 26.75
N GLU A 271 2.10 8.97 26.60
CA GLU A 271 1.93 8.09 25.46
C GLU A 271 1.40 8.88 24.28
N VAL A 272 1.97 8.63 23.10
CA VAL A 272 1.60 9.31 21.86
C VAL A 272 1.13 8.28 20.84
N TYR A 273 0.09 8.62 20.11
CA TYR A 273 -0.51 7.75 19.10
C TYR A 273 -0.70 8.52 17.81
N ALA A 274 -0.30 7.93 16.69
CA ALA A 274 -0.66 8.40 15.36
C ALA A 274 -2.07 7.89 15.02
N VAL A 275 -2.92 8.77 14.55
CA VAL A 275 -4.32 8.47 14.19
C VAL A 275 -4.57 8.87 12.75
N THR A 276 -5.17 7.96 12.00
CA THR A 276 -5.70 8.22 10.66
C THR A 276 -7.19 7.89 10.64
N GLU A 277 -8.00 8.80 10.14
CA GLU A 277 -9.43 8.60 9.91
C GLU A 277 -9.75 8.71 8.42
N ASN A 278 -10.41 7.70 7.88
CA ASN A 278 -10.86 7.67 6.50
C ASN A 278 -12.38 7.72 6.43
N PHE A 279 -12.90 8.58 5.58
CA PHE A 279 -14.33 8.80 5.38
C PHE A 279 -14.68 8.59 3.92
N THR A 280 -15.70 7.77 3.65
CA THR A 280 -16.40 7.75 2.36
C THR A 280 -17.77 8.37 2.57
N LEU A 281 -17.97 9.55 2.02
CA LEU A 281 -19.20 10.34 2.19
C LEU A 281 -19.96 10.44 0.86
N LYS A 282 -21.27 10.38 0.94
CA LYS A 282 -22.16 10.58 -0.21
C LYS A 282 -23.15 11.71 0.07
N TRP A 283 -23.09 12.74 -0.76
CA TRP A 283 -24.04 13.84 -0.67
C TRP A 283 -25.40 13.48 -1.29
N SER A 284 -26.46 14.01 -0.73
CA SER A 284 -27.78 14.06 -1.34
C SER A 284 -28.50 15.34 -0.92
N SER A 285 -29.54 15.72 -1.65
CA SER A 285 -30.35 16.93 -1.33
C SER A 285 -31.03 16.87 0.04
N GLN A 286 -31.06 15.72 0.70
CA GLN A 286 -31.67 15.56 2.03
C GLN A 286 -30.62 15.58 3.14
N ARG A 287 -29.48 14.92 2.95
CA ARG A 287 -28.39 14.83 3.93
C ARG A 287 -27.14 14.26 3.29
N ILE A 288 -26.01 14.38 3.98
CA ILE A 288 -24.79 13.63 3.67
C ILE A 288 -24.87 12.27 4.35
N TYR A 289 -24.65 11.20 3.59
CA TYR A 289 -24.55 9.82 4.10
C TYR A 289 -23.10 9.45 4.33
N MET A 290 -22.82 8.81 5.45
CA MET A 290 -21.53 8.18 5.70
C MET A 290 -21.63 6.74 5.20
N MET A 291 -20.92 6.46 4.11
CA MET A 291 -20.94 5.15 3.43
C MET A 291 -19.93 4.20 4.03
N ASP A 292 -18.76 4.72 4.46
CA ASP A 292 -17.74 4.00 5.21
C ASP A 292 -16.97 4.97 6.11
N TYR A 293 -16.47 4.44 7.21
CA TYR A 293 -15.57 5.10 8.13
C TYR A 293 -14.63 4.09 8.76
N GLU A 294 -13.36 4.45 8.80
CA GLU A 294 -12.36 3.73 9.57
C GLU A 294 -11.42 4.70 10.26
N ARG A 295 -11.16 4.45 11.53
CA ARG A 295 -10.10 5.09 12.30
C ARG A 295 -9.06 4.05 12.67
N THR A 296 -7.81 4.27 12.31
CA THR A 296 -6.67 3.50 12.79
C THR A 296 -5.90 4.31 13.83
N MET A 297 -5.33 3.59 14.81
CA MET A 297 -4.53 4.19 15.88
C MET A 297 -3.33 3.32 16.19
N ASN A 298 -2.14 3.92 16.13
CA ASN A 298 -0.87 3.24 16.36
C ASN A 298 -0.03 3.97 17.39
N GLN A 299 0.34 3.29 18.48
CA GLN A 299 1.18 3.87 19.52
C GLN A 299 2.61 4.04 19.04
N LEU A 300 3.19 5.22 19.26
CA LEU A 300 4.62 5.45 19.04
C LEU A 300 5.43 4.78 20.15
N PHE A 301 6.43 4.00 19.76
CA PHE A 301 7.25 3.26 20.71
C PHE A 301 8.35 4.18 21.29
N SER A 302 8.39 4.35 22.61
CA SER A 302 9.35 5.24 23.27
C SER A 302 10.67 4.56 23.64
N GLY A 303 10.73 3.23 23.62
CA GLY A 303 11.89 2.48 24.08
C GLY A 303 12.12 2.55 25.61
N SER A 304 11.21 3.15 26.36
CA SER A 304 11.33 3.35 27.80
C SER A 304 11.29 2.02 28.57
N ARG A 305 11.87 2.03 29.82
CA ARG A 305 12.01 0.83 30.67
C ARG A 305 10.67 0.17 30.96
N GLU A 306 9.61 0.94 31.09
CA GLU A 306 8.27 0.50 31.46
C GLU A 306 7.65 -0.44 30.43
N LEU A 307 8.10 -0.33 29.18
CA LEU A 307 7.63 -1.18 28.06
C LEU A 307 8.23 -2.59 28.09
N PHE A 308 9.23 -2.85 28.96
CA PHE A 308 9.95 -4.10 29.03
C PHE A 308 9.60 -4.85 30.31
N SER A 309 8.83 -5.94 30.22
CA SER A 309 8.36 -6.69 31.39
C SER A 309 8.22 -8.19 31.09
N GLY A 310 8.79 -9.02 31.97
CA GLY A 310 8.78 -10.47 31.83
C GLY A 310 9.38 -10.90 30.49
N LYS A 311 8.62 -11.61 29.68
CA LYS A 311 9.02 -12.03 28.31
C LYS A 311 8.43 -11.14 27.22
N ARG A 312 8.17 -9.86 27.51
CA ARG A 312 7.44 -8.99 26.57
C ARG A 312 8.09 -7.63 26.43
N ILE A 313 8.08 -7.14 25.19
CA ILE A 313 8.28 -5.73 24.86
C ILE A 313 6.92 -5.20 24.43
N LEU A 314 6.34 -4.27 25.19
CA LEU A 314 5.00 -3.74 24.92
C LEU A 314 5.06 -2.74 23.78
N LEU A 315 4.31 -3.00 22.72
CA LEU A 315 4.17 -2.10 21.56
C LEU A 315 2.97 -1.15 21.71
N GLY A 316 2.02 -1.51 22.59
CA GLY A 316 0.83 -0.70 22.82
C GLY A 316 -0.36 -1.03 21.92
N ILE A 317 -1.21 -0.02 21.72
CA ILE A 317 -2.34 -0.11 20.80
C ILE A 317 -1.83 0.03 19.36
N SER A 318 -2.31 -0.83 18.46
CA SER A 318 -2.01 -0.79 17.03
C SER A 318 -3.17 -1.40 16.25
N ASP A 319 -3.29 -1.04 14.96
CA ASP A 319 -4.14 -1.72 13.99
C ASP A 319 -3.59 -3.10 13.60
N GLY A 320 -2.33 -3.36 13.91
CA GLY A 320 -1.62 -4.60 13.62
C GLY A 320 -0.90 -4.61 12.27
N ASP A 321 -1.16 -3.63 11.42
CA ASP A 321 -0.47 -3.54 10.12
C ASP A 321 1.01 -3.18 10.30
N GLY A 322 1.89 -3.86 9.56
CA GLY A 322 3.32 -3.64 9.59
C GLY A 322 4.03 -4.00 10.90
N LEU A 323 3.32 -4.59 11.88
CA LEU A 323 3.97 -5.12 13.08
C LEU A 323 4.63 -6.47 12.78
N TYR A 324 5.92 -6.58 12.98
CA TYR A 324 6.59 -7.87 12.98
C TYR A 324 7.93 -7.83 13.70
N ALA A 325 8.46 -9.01 14.02
CA ALA A 325 9.71 -9.14 14.73
C ALA A 325 10.55 -10.28 14.16
N LYS A 326 11.87 -10.16 14.25
CA LYS A 326 12.84 -11.18 13.90
C LYS A 326 13.91 -11.28 14.97
N LYS A 327 14.28 -12.51 15.35
CA LYS A 327 15.26 -12.80 16.39
C LYS A 327 16.54 -13.36 15.79
N SER A 328 17.64 -13.08 16.43
CA SER A 328 18.87 -13.84 16.20
C SER A 328 18.73 -15.29 16.68
N GLU A 329 19.57 -16.20 16.19
CA GLU A 329 19.48 -17.63 16.50
C GLU A 329 19.50 -17.92 18.01
N SER A 330 20.38 -17.26 18.76
CA SER A 330 20.45 -17.37 20.23
C SER A 330 19.34 -16.62 20.95
N GLY A 331 18.58 -15.75 20.28
CA GLY A 331 17.60 -14.83 20.85
C GLY A 331 18.21 -13.74 21.72
N ARG A 332 19.52 -13.44 21.53
CA ARG A 332 20.17 -12.29 22.17
C ARG A 332 19.61 -10.98 21.64
N TYR A 333 19.58 -10.85 20.31
CA TYR A 333 19.01 -9.68 19.62
C TYR A 333 17.62 -10.00 19.11
N THR A 334 16.69 -9.07 19.35
CA THR A 334 15.32 -9.10 18.79
C THR A 334 15.08 -7.77 18.10
N ALA A 335 14.99 -7.78 16.78
CA ALA A 335 14.61 -6.62 15.99
C ALA A 335 13.10 -6.67 15.71
N PHE A 336 12.45 -5.51 15.70
CA PHE A 336 11.02 -5.40 15.43
C PHE A 336 10.69 -4.08 14.76
N VAL A 337 9.64 -4.11 13.95
CA VAL A 337 9.08 -2.93 13.29
C VAL A 337 7.78 -2.55 14.00
N THR A 338 7.64 -1.29 14.30
CA THR A 338 6.42 -0.70 14.83
C THR A 338 6.29 0.74 14.32
N ASN A 339 5.12 1.10 13.83
CA ASN A 339 4.85 2.42 13.25
C ASN A 339 5.93 2.87 12.21
N ARG A 340 6.37 1.92 11.35
CA ARG A 340 7.43 2.11 10.32
C ARG A 340 8.80 2.53 10.87
N GLU A 341 9.05 2.32 12.16
CA GLU A 341 10.34 2.47 12.80
C GLU A 341 10.95 1.09 13.07
N LEU A 342 12.27 0.98 12.93
CA LEU A 342 13.02 -0.24 13.27
C LEU A 342 13.70 -0.08 14.61
N TRP A 343 13.33 -0.96 15.50
CA TRP A 343 13.91 -1.07 16.83
C TRP A 343 14.60 -2.42 17.02
N ALA A 344 15.60 -2.48 17.90
CA ALA A 344 16.16 -3.74 18.38
C ALA A 344 16.37 -3.70 19.87
N TYR A 345 16.30 -4.88 20.49
CA TYR A 345 16.59 -5.09 21.88
C TYR A 345 17.78 -6.03 22.04
N ASP A 346 18.87 -5.56 22.67
CA ASP A 346 19.98 -6.40 23.13
C ASP A 346 19.70 -6.83 24.57
N ARG A 347 19.39 -8.10 24.73
CA ARG A 347 19.03 -8.68 26.02
C ARG A 347 20.20 -8.68 27.02
N GLU A 348 21.44 -8.87 26.56
CA GLU A 348 22.61 -8.95 27.44
C GLU A 348 22.99 -7.59 28.01
N GLU A 349 23.03 -6.57 27.17
CA GLU A 349 23.40 -5.21 27.55
C GLU A 349 22.22 -4.37 28.07
N GLY A 350 20.99 -4.81 27.81
CA GLY A 350 19.77 -4.06 28.15
C GLY A 350 19.61 -2.81 27.32
N ASN A 351 20.01 -2.83 26.05
CA ASN A 351 19.85 -1.70 25.15
C ASN A 351 18.56 -1.83 24.33
N SER A 352 17.72 -0.81 24.38
CA SER A 352 16.63 -0.56 23.45
C SER A 352 17.17 0.36 22.36
N ILE A 353 17.30 -0.15 21.14
CA ILE A 353 18.05 0.51 20.06
C ILE A 353 17.05 0.98 19.00
N CYS A 354 16.87 2.30 18.83
CA CYS A 354 16.16 2.84 17.66
C CYS A 354 17.13 2.82 16.48
N ILE A 355 17.11 1.73 15.69
CA ILE A 355 18.03 1.56 14.55
C ILE A 355 17.69 2.55 13.43
N PHE A 356 16.39 2.69 13.12
CA PHE A 356 15.93 3.55 12.04
C PHE A 356 14.58 4.19 12.37
N ALA A 357 14.52 5.51 12.17
CA ALA A 357 13.30 6.31 12.13
C ALA A 357 13.56 7.58 11.32
N PHE A 358 12.60 8.02 10.54
CA PHE A 358 12.70 9.34 9.86
C PHE A 358 12.47 10.51 10.81
N GLY A 359 12.09 10.28 11.99
CA GLY A 359 11.83 11.23 13.03
C GLY A 359 10.69 10.72 13.88
N GLY A 360 10.75 11.03 15.15
CA GLY A 360 9.67 10.68 16.03
C GLY A 360 8.63 11.77 16.10
N TRP A 361 7.76 11.63 17.07
CA TRP A 361 6.81 12.67 17.39
C TRP A 361 7.56 13.96 17.76
N ASN A 362 7.57 14.88 16.82
CA ASN A 362 8.07 16.23 17.01
C ASN A 362 7.09 17.18 16.33
N THR A 363 6.40 17.98 17.12
CA THR A 363 5.45 18.98 16.62
C THR A 363 6.10 20.05 15.75
N ASP A 364 7.43 20.18 15.83
CA ASP A 364 8.18 21.21 15.10
C ASP A 364 8.62 20.73 13.70
N ASP A 365 8.57 19.42 13.42
CA ASP A 365 8.88 18.85 12.11
C ASP A 365 7.68 18.04 11.55
N LEU A 366 6.87 18.74 10.78
CA LEU A 366 5.66 18.18 10.17
C LEU A 366 5.91 17.03 9.19
N ARG A 367 7.15 16.93 8.67
CA ARG A 367 7.54 15.85 7.73
C ARG A 367 7.67 14.52 8.45
N ALA A 368 7.97 14.50 9.74
CA ALA A 368 8.17 13.28 10.53
C ALA A 368 6.96 12.35 10.51
N GLY A 369 5.74 12.90 10.39
CA GLY A 369 4.50 12.14 10.32
C GLY A 369 4.17 11.58 8.94
N ARG A 370 4.92 11.94 7.86
CA ARG A 370 4.61 11.42 6.53
C ARG A 370 4.89 9.92 6.43
N ASP A 371 3.87 9.15 6.14
CA ASP A 371 3.87 7.69 6.18
C ASP A 371 3.94 7.04 4.78
N ARG A 372 4.85 7.51 3.92
CA ARG A 372 5.04 6.96 2.58
C ARG A 372 6.33 6.18 2.44
N HIS A 373 6.66 5.39 3.49
CA HIS A 373 7.79 4.46 3.48
C HIS A 373 7.45 3.20 4.27
N GLY A 374 8.18 2.13 3.98
CA GLY A 374 8.14 0.86 4.70
C GLY A 374 9.53 0.43 5.15
N VAL A 375 9.57 -0.45 6.13
CA VAL A 375 10.79 -1.07 6.64
C VAL A 375 10.62 -2.58 6.65
N GLU A 376 11.61 -3.32 6.11
CA GLU A 376 11.63 -4.79 6.07
C GLU A 376 12.90 -5.32 6.68
N ILE A 377 12.82 -6.15 7.73
CA ILE A 377 13.98 -6.81 8.35
C ILE A 377 14.36 -8.04 7.53
N LEU A 378 15.56 -8.07 6.99
CA LEU A 378 16.05 -9.20 6.21
C LEU A 378 16.74 -10.22 7.10
N GLU A 379 17.63 -9.80 7.99
CA GLU A 379 18.42 -10.69 8.84
C GLU A 379 18.75 -10.04 10.19
N VAL A 380 18.81 -10.88 11.25
CA VAL A 380 19.32 -10.50 12.57
C VAL A 380 20.32 -11.54 13.02
N SER A 381 21.57 -11.15 13.23
CA SER A 381 22.66 -12.06 13.66
C SER A 381 22.90 -12.06 15.17
N ASP A 382 23.52 -13.12 15.70
CA ASP A 382 23.95 -13.17 17.09
C ASP A 382 25.06 -12.18 17.44
N GLY A 383 25.76 -11.65 16.44
CA GLY A 383 26.72 -10.56 16.58
C GLY A 383 26.08 -9.16 16.70
N GLY A 384 24.76 -9.07 16.54
CA GLY A 384 24.03 -7.79 16.58
C GLY A 384 24.08 -7.03 15.27
N THR A 385 24.35 -7.73 14.15
CA THR A 385 24.14 -7.16 12.81
C THR A 385 22.66 -7.28 12.47
N VAL A 386 22.05 -6.19 11.99
CA VAL A 386 20.69 -6.17 11.46
C VAL A 386 20.73 -5.64 10.03
N ASP A 387 20.39 -6.48 9.07
CA ASP A 387 20.21 -6.10 7.65
C ASP A 387 18.74 -5.85 7.38
N PHE A 388 18.41 -4.72 6.76
CA PHE A 388 17.04 -4.32 6.50
C PHE A 388 16.92 -3.38 5.29
N LEU A 389 15.70 -3.28 4.79
CA LEU A 389 15.32 -2.33 3.74
C LEU A 389 14.54 -1.15 4.34
N VAL A 390 14.73 0.01 3.73
CA VAL A 390 13.80 1.13 3.78
C VAL A 390 13.39 1.43 2.35
N TYR A 391 12.11 1.45 2.07
CA TYR A 391 11.60 1.64 0.71
C TYR A 391 10.43 2.62 0.68
N GLY A 392 10.29 3.32 -0.45
CA GLY A 392 9.31 4.39 -0.63
C GLY A 392 9.94 5.77 -0.62
N TYR A 393 9.21 6.77 -0.16
CA TYR A 393 9.65 8.16 -0.13
C TYR A 393 10.64 8.41 1.02
N MET A 394 11.81 8.91 0.68
CA MET A 394 12.86 9.26 1.65
C MET A 394 12.61 10.68 2.20
N ASN A 395 12.20 10.74 3.45
CA ASN A 395 11.65 11.93 4.08
C ASN A 395 12.71 12.97 4.48
N ARG A 396 13.97 12.55 4.65
CA ARG A 396 15.07 13.44 5.08
C ARG A 396 16.44 12.86 4.79
N GLY A 397 17.46 13.64 5.07
CA GLY A 397 18.85 13.23 4.93
C GLY A 397 19.32 13.29 3.49
N GLY A 398 20.42 12.59 3.19
CA GLY A 398 21.04 12.64 1.87
C GLY A 398 20.22 12.07 0.72
N ARG A 399 19.09 11.44 1.03
CA ARG A 399 18.12 10.90 0.05
C ARG A 399 16.77 11.63 0.10
N GLU A 400 16.69 12.73 0.82
CA GLU A 400 15.43 13.49 0.91
C GLU A 400 14.86 13.81 -0.46
N GLY A 401 13.57 13.50 -0.65
CA GLY A 401 12.82 13.75 -1.87
C GLY A 401 12.97 12.69 -2.96
N TYR A 402 13.81 11.68 -2.77
CA TYR A 402 13.85 10.51 -3.65
C TYR A 402 12.84 9.46 -3.23
N THR A 403 12.34 8.70 -4.19
CA THR A 403 11.62 7.45 -3.96
C THR A 403 12.50 6.30 -4.39
N GLY A 404 12.53 5.19 -3.63
CA GLY A 404 13.38 4.06 -3.97
C GLY A 404 13.50 3.03 -2.88
N VAL A 405 14.51 2.17 -2.99
CA VAL A 405 14.83 1.10 -2.05
C VAL A 405 16.25 1.29 -1.54
N SER A 406 16.41 1.50 -0.23
CA SER A 406 17.71 1.53 0.45
C SER A 406 17.94 0.23 1.21
N PHE A 407 19.08 -0.39 1.02
CA PHE A 407 19.54 -1.49 1.86
C PHE A 407 20.46 -0.95 2.95
N TYR A 408 20.11 -1.19 4.19
CA TYR A 408 20.88 -0.77 5.35
C TYR A 408 21.43 -1.95 6.13
N ARG A 409 22.61 -1.75 6.71
CA ARG A 409 23.23 -2.62 7.71
C ARG A 409 23.49 -1.86 8.98
N TYR A 410 22.94 -2.34 10.10
CA TYR A 410 23.30 -1.89 11.43
C TYR A 410 24.26 -2.88 12.09
N GLU A 411 25.28 -2.37 12.75
CA GLU A 411 26.27 -3.14 13.51
C GLU A 411 26.28 -2.68 14.98
N ALA A 412 25.91 -3.58 15.90
CA ALA A 412 25.79 -3.26 17.33
C ALA A 412 27.15 -2.94 17.97
N GLU A 413 28.24 -3.64 17.58
CA GLU A 413 29.56 -3.45 18.15
C GLU A 413 30.10 -2.03 17.90
N SER A 414 29.97 -1.54 16.71
CA SER A 414 30.39 -0.18 16.32
C SER A 414 29.31 0.86 16.61
N ASN A 415 28.07 0.43 16.84
CA ASN A 415 26.86 1.23 16.88
C ASN A 415 26.74 2.15 15.67
N THR A 416 26.90 1.56 14.47
CA THR A 416 26.94 2.26 13.19
C THR A 416 25.85 1.74 12.28
N LEU A 417 25.18 2.66 11.60
CA LEU A 417 24.23 2.38 10.52
C LEU A 417 24.90 2.71 9.19
N THR A 418 24.95 1.76 8.25
CA THR A 418 25.55 1.93 6.93
C THR A 418 24.50 1.70 5.84
N GLU A 419 24.31 2.67 4.95
CA GLU A 419 23.56 2.50 3.71
C GLU A 419 24.48 1.77 2.71
N GLN A 420 24.18 0.50 2.43
CA GLN A 420 24.98 -0.32 1.52
C GLN A 420 24.73 0.09 0.07
N PHE A 421 23.47 0.18 -0.33
CA PHE A 421 23.08 0.72 -1.62
C PHE A 421 21.75 1.47 -1.55
N PHE A 422 21.51 2.30 -2.56
CA PHE A 422 20.23 2.93 -2.87
C PHE A 422 19.87 2.67 -4.33
N LEU A 423 18.64 2.24 -4.57
CA LEU A 423 18.07 2.03 -5.89
C LEU A 423 16.89 3.01 -6.05
N PRO A 424 17.05 4.08 -6.85
CA PRO A 424 15.94 4.98 -7.18
C PRO A 424 14.85 4.21 -7.93
N ALA A 425 13.60 4.52 -7.62
CA ALA A 425 12.43 3.94 -8.28
C ALA A 425 11.49 5.05 -8.74
N ALA A 426 10.92 4.86 -9.92
CA ALA A 426 9.85 5.72 -10.44
C ALA A 426 8.49 5.37 -9.83
N GLU A 427 8.35 4.15 -9.32
CA GLU A 427 7.16 3.64 -8.67
C GLU A 427 6.98 4.29 -7.29
N PRO A 428 5.76 4.72 -6.93
CA PRO A 428 5.48 5.28 -5.62
C PRO A 428 5.52 4.19 -4.53
N TYR A 429 5.54 4.63 -3.26
CA TYR A 429 5.55 3.74 -2.10
C TYR A 429 4.46 2.66 -2.14
N SER A 430 3.26 3.02 -2.56
CA SER A 430 2.12 2.09 -2.62
C SER A 430 2.35 0.91 -3.56
N GLU A 431 3.00 1.13 -4.70
CA GLU A 431 3.40 0.08 -5.65
C GLU A 431 4.60 -0.71 -5.12
N LEU A 432 5.67 -0.01 -4.69
CA LEU A 432 6.86 -0.66 -4.13
C LEU A 432 6.53 -1.58 -2.95
N ARG A 433 5.57 -1.21 -2.11
CA ARG A 433 5.11 -2.03 -0.99
C ARG A 433 4.51 -3.36 -1.47
N LEU A 434 3.71 -3.32 -2.52
CA LEU A 434 3.11 -4.53 -3.10
C LEU A 434 4.19 -5.41 -3.76
N ASP A 435 5.07 -4.80 -4.52
CA ASP A 435 6.14 -5.51 -5.23
C ASP A 435 7.12 -6.20 -4.27
N LEU A 436 7.63 -5.48 -3.27
CA LEU A 436 8.56 -6.04 -2.27
C LEU A 436 7.90 -7.07 -1.34
N ALA A 437 6.57 -7.00 -1.15
CA ALA A 437 5.83 -8.03 -0.44
C ALA A 437 5.85 -9.38 -1.18
N LEU A 438 5.96 -9.38 -2.52
CA LEU A 438 6.07 -10.59 -3.32
C LEU A 438 7.47 -11.22 -3.21
N LEU A 439 8.52 -10.40 -3.27
CA LEU A 439 9.90 -10.88 -3.08
C LEU A 439 10.83 -9.77 -2.59
N ALA A 440 11.39 -9.97 -1.40
CA ALA A 440 12.55 -9.26 -0.87
C ALA A 440 13.35 -10.24 -0.01
N HIS A 441 14.40 -10.85 -0.57
CA HIS A 441 15.17 -11.90 0.08
C HIS A 441 16.68 -11.66 -0.04
N LYS A 442 17.40 -11.79 1.08
CA LYS A 442 18.85 -11.77 1.12
C LYS A 442 19.37 -13.21 1.13
N GLY A 443 19.95 -13.65 0.02
CA GLY A 443 20.56 -14.98 -0.11
C GLY A 443 21.86 -15.12 0.70
N GLN A 444 22.18 -16.35 1.08
CA GLN A 444 23.43 -16.69 1.77
C GLN A 444 24.65 -16.53 0.84
N ASN A 445 24.43 -16.51 -0.47
CA ASN A 445 25.42 -16.22 -1.50
C ASN A 445 25.84 -14.73 -1.58
N GLY A 446 25.27 -13.86 -0.75
CA GLY A 446 25.56 -12.43 -0.75
C GLY A 446 24.82 -11.63 -1.83
N ILE A 447 23.83 -12.24 -2.47
CA ILE A 447 22.94 -11.56 -3.43
C ILE A 447 21.64 -11.19 -2.72
N PHE A 448 21.19 -9.97 -2.94
CA PHE A 448 19.85 -9.53 -2.53
C PHE A 448 18.90 -9.65 -3.73
N TYR A 449 17.82 -10.38 -3.56
CA TYR A 449 16.80 -10.58 -4.59
C TYR A 449 15.54 -9.80 -4.26
N MET A 450 14.98 -9.11 -5.26
CA MET A 450 13.73 -8.39 -5.11
C MET A 450 12.90 -8.40 -6.40
N TYR A 451 11.57 -8.35 -6.24
CA TYR A 451 10.65 -8.10 -7.34
C TYR A 451 10.32 -6.60 -7.40
N MET A 452 10.36 -6.01 -8.59
CA MET A 452 9.98 -4.63 -8.84
C MET A 452 9.59 -4.46 -10.31
N GLY A 453 8.43 -3.84 -10.56
CA GLY A 453 7.99 -3.47 -11.91
C GLY A 453 7.93 -4.65 -12.91
N GLY A 454 7.49 -5.83 -12.49
CA GLY A 454 7.38 -7.02 -13.36
C GLY A 454 8.69 -7.78 -13.57
N SER A 455 9.75 -7.48 -12.81
CA SER A 455 11.07 -8.11 -12.95
C SER A 455 11.63 -8.51 -11.60
N VAL A 456 12.38 -9.60 -11.57
CA VAL A 456 13.19 -10.01 -10.42
C VAL A 456 14.63 -9.59 -10.66
N TYR A 457 15.14 -8.78 -9.75
CA TYR A 457 16.53 -8.31 -9.72
C TYR A 457 17.32 -9.06 -8.68
N GLY A 458 18.56 -9.43 -9.02
CA GLY A 458 19.57 -9.91 -8.08
C GLY A 458 20.69 -8.88 -7.98
N ILE A 459 20.96 -8.36 -6.79
CA ILE A 459 21.96 -7.32 -6.52
C ILE A 459 23.08 -7.91 -5.66
N ASP A 460 24.29 -7.91 -6.15
CA ASP A 460 25.47 -8.32 -5.37
C ASP A 460 25.81 -7.24 -4.33
N LEU A 461 25.74 -7.62 -3.05
CA LEU A 461 25.94 -6.70 -1.92
C LEU A 461 27.39 -6.21 -1.77
N ASN A 462 28.38 -6.83 -2.46
CA ASN A 462 29.77 -6.42 -2.39
C ASN A 462 30.19 -5.53 -3.58
N SER A 463 29.72 -5.87 -4.79
CA SER A 463 30.09 -5.13 -6.00
C SER A 463 29.10 -4.07 -6.39
N HIS A 464 27.87 -4.09 -5.86
CA HIS A 464 26.72 -3.30 -6.25
C HIS A 464 26.30 -3.47 -7.72
N GLU A 465 26.76 -4.55 -8.36
CA GLU A 465 26.29 -4.94 -9.69
C GLU A 465 24.96 -5.66 -9.59
N TYR A 466 24.10 -5.49 -10.58
CA TYR A 466 22.82 -6.19 -10.62
C TYR A 466 22.68 -7.06 -11.86
N VAL A 467 21.82 -8.07 -11.76
CA VAL A 467 21.36 -8.90 -12.88
C VAL A 467 19.83 -8.97 -12.86
N VAL A 468 19.24 -9.05 -14.04
CA VAL A 468 17.82 -9.37 -14.16
C VAL A 468 17.70 -10.90 -14.21
N VAL A 469 17.12 -11.48 -13.17
CA VAL A 469 16.94 -12.94 -13.05
C VAL A 469 15.81 -13.43 -13.95
N ALA A 470 14.71 -12.67 -13.95
CA ALA A 470 13.53 -12.91 -14.77
C ALA A 470 12.78 -11.59 -15.00
N SER A 471 12.08 -11.48 -16.11
CA SER A 471 11.31 -10.27 -16.50
C SER A 471 9.99 -10.64 -17.16
N GLY A 472 9.08 -9.67 -17.29
CA GLY A 472 7.73 -9.88 -17.85
C GLY A 472 6.86 -10.75 -16.95
N LEU A 473 7.11 -10.73 -15.64
CA LEU A 473 6.38 -11.50 -14.65
C LEU A 473 5.16 -10.72 -14.15
N ASP A 474 4.08 -11.43 -13.98
CA ASP A 474 2.92 -11.02 -13.21
C ASP A 474 2.66 -12.03 -12.08
N GLU A 475 1.72 -11.74 -11.19
CA GLU A 475 1.43 -12.58 -10.03
C GLU A 475 1.06 -14.04 -10.36
N GLU A 476 0.60 -14.30 -11.59
CA GLU A 476 0.18 -15.63 -12.03
C GLU A 476 1.32 -16.45 -12.66
N ARG A 477 2.43 -15.79 -13.03
CA ARG A 477 3.56 -16.41 -13.75
C ARG A 477 4.74 -16.77 -12.87
N PHE A 478 4.72 -16.37 -11.62
CA PHE A 478 5.77 -16.76 -10.68
C PHE A 478 5.20 -17.04 -9.29
N ALA A 479 5.96 -17.76 -8.50
CA ALA A 479 5.69 -18.00 -7.11
C ALA A 479 6.98 -17.95 -6.30
N VAL A 480 6.85 -17.59 -5.02
CA VAL A 480 7.96 -17.54 -4.06
C VAL A 480 7.57 -18.42 -2.87
N SER A 481 8.54 -19.17 -2.32
CA SER A 481 8.31 -19.96 -1.11
C SER A 481 8.03 -19.05 0.09
N SER A 482 7.33 -19.55 1.10
CA SER A 482 6.91 -18.76 2.25
C SER A 482 8.07 -18.18 3.07
N ASP A 483 9.27 -18.77 2.98
CA ASP A 483 10.51 -18.25 3.58
C ASP A 483 11.29 -17.30 2.67
N GLY A 484 10.82 -17.09 1.44
CA GLY A 484 11.48 -16.25 0.45
C GLY A 484 12.73 -16.88 -0.20
N SER A 485 13.13 -18.10 0.20
CA SER A 485 14.39 -18.71 -0.25
C SER A 485 14.34 -19.30 -1.66
N ARG A 486 13.15 -19.48 -2.24
CA ARG A 486 12.97 -20.12 -3.55
C ARG A 486 11.99 -19.35 -4.42
N LEU A 487 12.36 -19.26 -5.69
CA LEU A 487 11.61 -18.62 -6.76
C LEU A 487 11.32 -19.63 -7.86
N ALA A 488 10.07 -19.68 -8.33
CA ALA A 488 9.71 -20.41 -9.53
C ALA A 488 9.01 -19.47 -10.51
N TRP A 489 9.30 -19.58 -11.83
CA TRP A 489 8.64 -18.77 -12.85
C TRP A 489 8.49 -19.49 -14.18
N GLN A 490 7.51 -19.08 -14.95
CA GLN A 490 7.21 -19.58 -16.29
C GLN A 490 7.83 -18.67 -17.35
N GLU A 491 8.29 -19.27 -18.45
CA GLU A 491 8.73 -18.52 -19.62
C GLU A 491 7.52 -18.12 -20.50
N ASP A 492 7.54 -16.97 -20.88
CA ASP A 492 7.30 -16.19 -22.08
C ASP A 492 5.97 -16.18 -22.84
N THR A 493 5.02 -17.08 -22.74
CA THR A 493 3.95 -17.14 -23.76
C THR A 493 2.52 -17.10 -23.25
N GLY A 494 2.31 -16.78 -22.07
CA GLY A 494 1.00 -16.83 -21.42
C GLY A 494 0.95 -17.95 -20.40
N ILE A 495 0.13 -17.73 -19.41
CA ILE A 495 0.07 -18.56 -18.20
C ILE A 495 -0.26 -20.04 -18.49
N TYR A 496 -0.99 -20.33 -19.56
CA TYR A 496 -1.43 -21.70 -19.91
C TYR A 496 -0.63 -22.35 -21.03
N ASP A 497 0.31 -21.63 -21.65
CA ASP A 497 1.08 -22.06 -22.82
C ASP A 497 2.59 -22.18 -22.56
N SER A 498 3.01 -22.06 -21.30
CA SER A 498 4.43 -22.16 -20.96
C SER A 498 4.93 -23.59 -21.13
N ARG A 499 5.96 -23.75 -21.95
CA ARG A 499 6.60 -25.05 -22.20
C ARG A 499 7.78 -25.35 -21.31
N MET A 500 8.16 -24.38 -20.51
CA MET A 500 9.29 -24.45 -19.59
C MET A 500 8.98 -23.64 -18.35
N LEU A 501 9.42 -24.15 -17.22
CA LEU A 501 9.46 -23.38 -15.99
C LEU A 501 10.85 -23.47 -15.36
N HIS A 502 11.17 -22.47 -14.59
CA HIS A 502 12.43 -22.36 -13.87
C HIS A 502 12.17 -22.39 -12.38
N ILE A 503 13.04 -23.04 -11.64
CA ILE A 503 13.07 -23.00 -10.19
C ILE A 503 14.47 -22.58 -9.79
N MET A 504 14.60 -21.61 -8.90
CA MET A 504 15.87 -21.11 -8.41
C MET A 504 15.90 -21.12 -6.88
N ASP A 505 16.97 -21.62 -6.33
CA ASP A 505 17.32 -21.48 -4.94
C ASP A 505 18.05 -20.14 -4.77
N LEU A 506 17.45 -19.21 -4.03
CA LEU A 506 17.97 -17.85 -3.88
C LEU A 506 19.11 -17.76 -2.86
N ASP A 507 19.27 -18.77 -1.98
CA ASP A 507 20.40 -18.83 -1.05
C ASP A 507 21.69 -19.26 -1.71
N THR A 508 21.62 -20.17 -2.68
CA THR A 508 22.79 -20.69 -3.41
C THR A 508 22.98 -20.06 -4.78
N GLY A 509 21.90 -19.60 -5.41
CA GLY A 509 21.88 -19.14 -6.79
C GLY A 509 21.69 -20.30 -7.80
N ASP A 510 21.49 -21.54 -7.35
CA ASP A 510 21.29 -22.68 -8.23
C ASP A 510 19.95 -22.62 -8.95
N LYS A 511 19.96 -22.77 -10.27
CA LYS A 511 18.77 -22.70 -11.13
C LYS A 511 18.56 -24.03 -11.86
N THR A 512 17.32 -24.53 -11.81
CA THR A 512 16.89 -25.72 -12.54
C THR A 512 15.77 -25.37 -13.50
N GLN A 513 15.79 -26.00 -14.69
CA GLN A 513 14.76 -25.88 -15.69
C GLN A 513 13.96 -27.18 -15.76
N ILE A 514 12.64 -27.08 -15.84
CA ILE A 514 11.69 -28.18 -16.05
C ILE A 514 10.99 -27.97 -17.39
N GLY A 515 10.81 -29.06 -18.13
CA GLY A 515 10.24 -29.00 -19.46
C GLY A 515 11.29 -29.14 -20.56
N ASP A 516 10.84 -29.62 -21.72
CA ASP A 516 11.70 -29.85 -22.90
C ASP A 516 11.39 -28.92 -24.07
N GLY A 517 10.46 -28.01 -23.87
CA GLY A 517 10.00 -27.03 -24.87
C GLY A 517 9.18 -27.60 -26.03
N LYS A 518 8.62 -28.83 -25.93
CA LYS A 518 8.02 -29.51 -27.10
C LYS A 518 6.53 -29.81 -27.02
N SER A 519 6.11 -30.67 -26.09
CA SER A 519 4.77 -31.26 -26.15
C SER A 519 3.88 -30.91 -24.97
N ASP A 520 4.49 -30.71 -23.81
CA ASP A 520 3.75 -30.45 -22.58
C ASP A 520 3.75 -28.96 -22.25
N ALA A 521 2.69 -28.53 -21.58
CA ALA A 521 2.59 -27.24 -20.95
C ALA A 521 2.73 -27.39 -19.43
N TYR A 522 3.43 -26.47 -18.83
CA TYR A 522 3.74 -26.46 -17.40
C TYR A 522 3.13 -25.22 -16.74
N ARG A 523 2.50 -25.41 -15.60
CA ARG A 523 1.94 -24.34 -14.81
C ARG A 523 2.50 -24.34 -13.39
N ILE A 524 2.99 -23.20 -12.91
CA ILE A 524 3.33 -23.02 -11.51
C ILE A 524 2.03 -22.88 -10.73
N LEU A 525 1.92 -23.63 -9.64
CA LEU A 525 0.73 -23.68 -8.78
C LEU A 525 1.01 -23.06 -7.40
N GLY A 526 2.30 -22.97 -7.00
CA GLY A 526 2.70 -22.38 -5.73
C GLY A 526 3.80 -23.19 -5.03
N PHE A 527 3.89 -22.97 -3.73
CA PHE A 527 4.81 -23.69 -2.85
C PHE A 527 4.05 -24.24 -1.64
N VAL A 528 4.46 -25.43 -1.20
CA VAL A 528 4.09 -25.99 0.10
C VAL A 528 5.35 -25.98 0.97
N GLY A 529 5.46 -25.04 1.90
CA GLY A 529 6.73 -24.72 2.54
C GLY A 529 7.77 -24.25 1.53
N SER A 530 8.89 -24.97 1.40
CA SER A 530 9.93 -24.71 0.38
C SER A 530 9.80 -25.60 -0.86
N ASP A 531 8.81 -26.50 -0.93
CA ASP A 531 8.65 -27.43 -2.03
C ASP A 531 7.76 -26.85 -3.13
N CYS A 532 8.28 -26.82 -4.36
CA CYS A 532 7.58 -26.23 -5.50
C CYS A 532 6.52 -27.18 -6.06
N VAL A 533 5.30 -26.70 -6.24
CA VAL A 533 4.17 -27.42 -6.82
C VAL A 533 3.91 -26.91 -8.23
N TYR A 534 3.90 -27.80 -9.21
CA TYR A 534 3.57 -27.46 -10.58
C TYR A 534 2.72 -28.53 -11.25
N GLY A 535 1.93 -28.09 -12.22
CA GLY A 535 1.07 -28.95 -13.02
C GLY A 535 1.63 -29.20 -14.41
N ILE A 536 1.33 -30.36 -14.97
CA ILE A 536 1.71 -30.75 -16.34
C ILE A 536 0.42 -31.04 -17.12
N GLY A 537 0.23 -30.33 -18.22
CA GLY A 537 -0.83 -30.51 -19.18
C GLY A 537 -0.30 -30.77 -20.58
N GLU A 538 -1.19 -31.02 -21.54
CA GLU A 538 -0.84 -31.04 -22.96
C GLU A 538 -0.90 -29.61 -23.51
N TYR A 539 0.12 -29.22 -24.26
CA TYR A 539 0.14 -27.90 -24.88
C TYR A 539 -1.07 -27.68 -25.77
N GLY A 540 -1.79 -26.58 -25.53
CA GLY A 540 -3.02 -26.25 -26.25
C GLY A 540 -4.29 -26.95 -25.77
N ASP A 541 -4.20 -27.78 -24.71
CA ASP A 541 -5.37 -28.43 -24.11
C ASP A 541 -6.08 -27.50 -23.12
N HIS A 542 -6.56 -26.38 -23.65
CA HIS A 542 -7.14 -25.31 -22.87
C HIS A 542 -8.54 -25.64 -22.39
N ILE A 543 -8.86 -25.22 -21.18
CA ILE A 543 -10.23 -25.15 -20.67
C ILE A 543 -10.86 -23.91 -21.28
N MET A 544 -11.83 -24.11 -22.14
CA MET A 544 -12.49 -23.02 -22.86
C MET A 544 -13.86 -22.71 -22.25
N SER A 545 -14.19 -21.44 -22.16
CA SER A 545 -15.54 -20.95 -21.90
C SER A 545 -15.85 -19.79 -22.84
N ASN A 546 -16.91 -19.94 -23.62
CA ASN A 546 -17.38 -18.90 -24.55
C ASN A 546 -16.29 -18.32 -25.49
N GLY A 547 -15.34 -19.17 -25.91
CA GLY A 547 -14.21 -18.78 -26.77
C GLY A 547 -13.01 -18.20 -26.04
N ARG A 548 -13.02 -18.18 -24.71
CA ARG A 548 -11.91 -17.70 -23.86
C ARG A 548 -11.19 -18.88 -23.22
N THR A 549 -9.89 -18.74 -23.05
CA THR A 549 -9.06 -19.66 -22.28
C THR A 549 -9.24 -19.34 -20.80
N MET A 550 -9.78 -20.27 -20.04
CA MET A 550 -10.02 -20.17 -18.61
C MET A 550 -9.01 -20.96 -17.78
N GLY A 551 -8.27 -21.86 -18.41
CA GLY A 551 -7.32 -22.73 -17.72
C GLY A 551 -6.65 -23.72 -18.68
N LEU A 552 -5.86 -24.59 -18.08
CA LEU A 552 -5.21 -25.73 -18.74
C LEU A 552 -5.63 -27.01 -18.04
N TYR A 553 -6.11 -28.01 -18.80
CA TYR A 553 -6.33 -29.34 -18.23
C TYR A 553 -5.01 -30.00 -17.87
N LEU A 554 -4.77 -30.19 -16.56
CA LEU A 554 -3.55 -30.85 -16.11
C LEU A 554 -3.74 -32.38 -16.06
N LYS A 555 -2.77 -33.09 -16.57
CA LYS A 555 -2.72 -34.58 -16.53
C LYS A 555 -2.19 -35.05 -15.18
N SER A 556 -1.18 -34.34 -14.67
CA SER A 556 -0.51 -34.64 -13.42
C SER A 556 -0.10 -33.37 -12.68
N LEU A 557 0.18 -33.56 -11.40
CA LEU A 557 0.79 -32.56 -10.52
C LEU A 557 2.04 -33.19 -9.93
N ASP A 558 3.12 -32.41 -9.94
CA ASP A 558 4.40 -32.81 -9.36
C ASP A 558 4.84 -31.85 -8.27
N ILE A 559 5.50 -32.39 -7.24
CA ILE A 559 6.13 -31.61 -6.18
C ILE A 559 7.64 -31.88 -6.21
N ILE A 560 8.43 -30.82 -6.25
CA ILE A 560 9.89 -30.89 -6.18
C ILE A 560 10.35 -30.31 -4.86
N ASP A 561 11.14 -31.08 -4.12
CA ASP A 561 11.72 -30.68 -2.85
C ASP A 561 12.88 -29.67 -3.00
N GLN A 562 13.38 -29.22 -1.87
CA GLN A 562 14.52 -28.28 -1.81
C GLN A 562 15.82 -28.82 -2.45
N ASN A 563 15.96 -30.13 -2.65
CA ASN A 563 17.12 -30.75 -3.29
C ASN A 563 16.90 -31.01 -4.79
N MET A 564 15.85 -30.43 -5.39
CA MET A 564 15.42 -30.66 -6.76
C MET A 564 15.06 -32.10 -7.06
N ALA A 565 14.69 -32.90 -6.05
CA ALA A 565 14.21 -34.27 -6.20
C ALA A 565 12.68 -34.31 -6.22
N SER A 566 12.10 -35.23 -6.99
CA SER A 566 10.65 -35.47 -6.99
C SER A 566 10.21 -35.97 -5.61
N ALA A 567 9.46 -35.12 -4.90
CA ALA A 567 8.88 -35.47 -3.60
C ALA A 567 7.53 -36.18 -3.77
N MET A 568 6.76 -35.81 -4.80
CA MET A 568 5.46 -36.40 -5.10
C MET A 568 5.18 -36.31 -6.59
N HIS A 569 4.54 -37.34 -7.14
CA HIS A 569 3.88 -37.32 -8.43
C HIS A 569 2.43 -37.80 -8.24
N TYR A 570 1.48 -36.96 -8.67
CA TYR A 570 0.05 -37.25 -8.59
C TYR A 570 -0.55 -37.30 -9.99
N GLU A 571 -1.15 -38.42 -10.33
CA GLU A 571 -1.93 -38.67 -11.54
C GLU A 571 -3.13 -39.56 -11.20
N LYS A 572 -4.32 -39.25 -11.70
CA LYS A 572 -5.53 -40.03 -11.48
C LYS A 572 -6.08 -40.55 -12.82
N SER A 573 -6.02 -41.89 -13.00
CA SER A 573 -6.43 -42.53 -14.26
C SER A 573 -7.84 -42.13 -14.68
N GLY A 574 -7.99 -41.63 -15.90
CA GLY A 574 -9.29 -41.22 -16.48
C GLY A 574 -9.83 -39.89 -15.94
N LYS A 575 -9.00 -39.12 -15.24
CA LYS A 575 -9.32 -37.77 -14.72
C LYS A 575 -8.30 -36.76 -15.18
N TYR A 576 -8.76 -35.53 -15.29
CA TYR A 576 -7.92 -34.32 -15.46
C TYR A 576 -8.10 -33.43 -14.26
N ILE A 577 -7.07 -32.71 -13.89
CA ILE A 577 -7.14 -31.66 -12.87
C ILE A 577 -7.53 -30.38 -13.59
N ARG A 578 -8.67 -29.82 -13.22
CA ARG A 578 -9.20 -28.58 -13.80
C ARG A 578 -8.70 -27.34 -13.09
N ASP A 579 -8.67 -27.40 -11.76
CA ASP A 579 -8.20 -26.30 -10.91
C ASP A 579 -7.42 -26.82 -9.70
N VAL A 580 -6.51 -25.99 -9.19
CA VAL A 580 -5.66 -26.33 -8.06
C VAL A 580 -5.51 -25.09 -7.18
N ALA A 581 -5.83 -25.24 -5.89
CA ALA A 581 -5.49 -24.26 -4.87
C ALA A 581 -4.47 -24.86 -3.89
N VAL A 582 -3.36 -24.15 -3.70
CA VAL A 582 -2.27 -24.55 -2.80
C VAL A 582 -2.31 -23.65 -1.56
N ASP A 583 -2.39 -24.27 -0.38
CA ASP A 583 -2.19 -23.60 0.90
C ASP A 583 -0.92 -24.12 1.60
N GLU A 584 -0.61 -23.61 2.80
CA GLU A 584 0.65 -23.91 3.51
C GLU A 584 0.96 -25.41 3.67
N SER A 585 -0.04 -26.29 3.68
CA SER A 585 0.09 -27.74 3.96
C SER A 585 -0.81 -28.63 3.13
N ARG A 586 -1.64 -28.06 2.26
CA ARG A 586 -2.65 -28.77 1.48
C ARG A 586 -2.69 -28.30 0.05
N ILE A 587 -3.08 -29.22 -0.82
CA ILE A 587 -3.36 -28.93 -2.21
C ILE A 587 -4.78 -29.40 -2.48
N HIS A 588 -5.66 -28.49 -2.82
CA HIS A 588 -7.05 -28.74 -3.18
C HIS A 588 -7.15 -28.87 -4.69
N LEU A 589 -7.74 -29.99 -5.13
CA LEU A 589 -7.84 -30.35 -6.55
C LEU A 589 -9.31 -30.42 -6.95
N GLU A 590 -9.63 -29.88 -8.11
CA GLU A 590 -10.87 -30.13 -8.82
C GLU A 590 -10.62 -31.09 -9.99
N LEU A 591 -11.24 -32.27 -9.93
CA LEU A 591 -11.04 -33.35 -10.90
C LEU A 591 -12.25 -33.50 -11.81
N VAL A 592 -12.03 -33.59 -13.10
CA VAL A 592 -13.07 -33.85 -14.12
C VAL A 592 -12.76 -35.09 -14.93
N SER A 593 -13.80 -35.83 -15.32
CA SER A 593 -13.65 -37.01 -16.18
C SER A 593 -13.84 -36.71 -17.65
N ASP A 594 -14.53 -35.62 -17.95
CA ASP A 594 -14.92 -35.21 -19.30
C ASP A 594 -14.46 -33.76 -19.52
N ARG A 595 -13.86 -33.49 -20.67
CA ARG A 595 -13.42 -32.17 -21.10
C ARG A 595 -14.58 -31.32 -21.66
N ASP A 596 -15.68 -31.94 -22.05
CA ASP A 596 -16.84 -31.28 -22.66
C ASP A 596 -17.63 -30.38 -21.66
N GLY A 597 -17.46 -30.61 -20.34
CA GLY A 597 -18.13 -29.80 -19.30
C GLY A 597 -17.57 -28.38 -19.11
N GLY A 598 -16.44 -28.03 -19.72
CA GLY A 598 -15.78 -26.73 -19.58
C GLY A 598 -15.40 -26.42 -18.15
N PHE A 599 -15.14 -25.13 -17.89
CA PHE A 599 -14.69 -24.65 -16.58
C PHE A 599 -15.74 -24.80 -15.46
N PHE A 600 -17.03 -24.73 -15.79
CA PHE A 600 -18.14 -24.75 -14.81
C PHE A 600 -18.85 -26.10 -14.72
N GLY A 601 -18.33 -27.18 -15.36
CA GLY A 601 -18.89 -28.52 -15.24
C GLY A 601 -18.74 -29.11 -13.84
N GLU A 602 -19.50 -30.16 -13.54
CA GLU A 602 -19.37 -30.89 -12.26
C GLU A 602 -17.96 -31.43 -12.07
N ALA A 603 -17.34 -31.19 -10.89
CA ALA A 603 -16.01 -31.67 -10.51
C ALA A 603 -16.10 -32.52 -9.25
N GLU A 604 -15.15 -33.43 -9.11
CA GLU A 604 -14.86 -34.16 -7.88
C GLU A 604 -13.77 -33.40 -7.12
N GLU A 605 -14.00 -33.02 -5.87
CA GLU A 605 -13.02 -32.40 -5.03
C GLU A 605 -12.12 -33.45 -4.36
N GLU A 606 -10.81 -33.21 -4.38
CA GLU A 606 -9.82 -34.01 -3.65
C GLU A 606 -8.82 -33.11 -2.95
N THR A 607 -8.36 -33.52 -1.78
CA THR A 607 -7.35 -32.75 -1.02
C THR A 607 -6.15 -33.64 -0.72
N LEU A 608 -4.98 -33.21 -1.17
CA LEU A 608 -3.70 -33.80 -0.81
C LEU A 608 -3.14 -33.10 0.41
N VAL A 609 -2.74 -33.88 1.41
CA VAL A 609 -2.10 -33.35 2.63
C VAL A 609 -0.60 -33.52 2.49
N CYS A 610 0.14 -32.43 2.55
CA CYS A 610 1.59 -32.42 2.46
C CYS A 610 2.21 -32.31 3.86
N ASN A 611 3.24 -33.10 4.14
CA ASN A 611 3.98 -33.06 5.41
C ASN A 611 5.08 -31.98 5.37
N ALA A 612 4.75 -30.79 4.83
CA ALA A 612 5.71 -29.70 4.83
C ALA A 612 5.90 -29.13 6.24
N LYS A 613 7.11 -28.71 6.54
CA LYS A 613 7.39 -27.96 7.75
C LYS A 613 6.77 -26.58 7.62
N VAL A 614 5.77 -26.28 8.44
CA VAL A 614 5.23 -24.92 8.53
C VAL A 614 6.36 -24.00 9.00
N LEU A 615 6.68 -23.02 8.19
CA LEU A 615 7.70 -22.02 8.51
C LEU A 615 7.09 -20.94 9.39
N PRO A 616 7.87 -20.34 10.32
CA PRO A 616 7.37 -19.25 11.14
C PRO A 616 6.90 -18.08 10.28
N GLY A 617 5.68 -17.61 10.54
CA GLY A 617 5.15 -16.40 9.91
C GLY A 617 5.77 -15.13 10.49
N LYS A 618 5.70 -14.03 9.77
CA LYS A 618 6.20 -12.71 10.22
C LYS A 618 5.60 -12.27 11.56
N MET A 619 4.39 -12.70 11.88
CA MET A 619 3.65 -12.32 13.10
C MET A 619 3.82 -13.30 14.27
N ASP A 620 4.53 -14.42 14.12
CA ASP A 620 4.60 -15.47 15.18
C ASP A 620 5.21 -14.99 16.49
N ASP A 621 6.09 -13.99 16.44
CA ASP A 621 6.69 -13.36 17.59
C ASP A 621 5.91 -12.14 18.12
N ILE A 622 4.79 -11.79 17.49
CA ILE A 622 3.88 -10.72 17.92
C ILE A 622 2.68 -11.34 18.62
N GLY A 623 2.50 -11.00 19.90
CA GLY A 623 1.34 -11.39 20.68
C GLY A 623 0.49 -10.19 21.07
N TRP A 624 -0.68 -10.46 21.65
CA TRP A 624 -1.49 -9.42 22.27
C TRP A 624 -2.14 -9.92 23.56
N TYR A 625 -2.53 -8.98 24.41
CA TYR A 625 -3.35 -9.26 25.58
C TYR A 625 -4.44 -8.19 25.72
N ALA A 626 -5.52 -8.56 26.45
CA ALA A 626 -6.59 -7.62 26.72
C ALA A 626 -6.28 -6.77 27.96
N SER A 627 -6.46 -5.45 27.83
CA SER A 627 -6.40 -4.47 28.91
C SER A 627 -7.79 -3.86 29.13
N ASP A 628 -8.18 -3.64 30.37
CA ASP A 628 -9.49 -3.04 30.70
C ASP A 628 -9.63 -1.61 30.17
N VAL A 629 -8.52 -0.88 30.01
CA VAL A 629 -8.48 0.51 29.54
C VAL A 629 -8.13 0.59 28.06
N LYS A 630 -7.07 -0.09 27.64
CA LYS A 630 -6.49 0.02 26.28
C LYS A 630 -7.09 -0.97 25.28
N GLY A 631 -7.94 -1.92 25.74
CA GLY A 631 -8.40 -3.02 24.90
C GLY A 631 -7.23 -3.94 24.51
N ARG A 632 -7.07 -4.23 23.23
CA ARG A 632 -5.98 -5.05 22.71
C ARG A 632 -4.66 -4.28 22.74
N VAL A 633 -3.66 -4.86 23.43
CA VAL A 633 -2.30 -4.31 23.55
C VAL A 633 -1.33 -5.32 22.95
N TYR A 634 -0.62 -4.90 21.91
CA TYR A 634 0.37 -5.72 21.22
C TYR A 634 1.71 -5.74 21.95
N PHE A 635 2.46 -6.82 21.78
CA PHE A 635 3.81 -6.98 22.33
C PHE A 635 4.66 -7.91 21.47
N VAL A 636 5.98 -7.72 21.52
CA VAL A 636 6.94 -8.70 21.01
C VAL A 636 7.19 -9.75 22.06
N GLN A 637 7.02 -11.04 21.73
CA GLN A 637 7.27 -12.17 22.59
C GLN A 637 8.77 -12.51 22.60
N LEU A 638 9.40 -12.45 23.77
CA LEU A 638 10.81 -12.84 23.96
C LEU A 638 10.93 -14.31 24.37
N GLY A 639 12.06 -14.94 24.02
CA GLY A 639 12.35 -16.30 24.43
C GLY A 639 12.65 -16.46 25.94
N GLN A 640 13.15 -15.41 26.59
CA GLN A 640 13.57 -15.41 27.99
C GLN A 640 13.08 -14.16 28.72
N ASP A 641 12.99 -14.28 30.07
CA ASP A 641 12.55 -13.18 30.92
C ASP A 641 13.58 -12.05 31.00
N ILE A 642 13.09 -10.82 30.96
CA ILE A 642 13.83 -9.62 31.29
C ILE A 642 13.93 -9.51 32.83
N SER A 643 15.13 -9.45 33.36
CA SER A 643 15.30 -9.27 34.81
C SER A 643 14.70 -7.97 35.31
N ALA A 644 13.93 -8.01 36.40
CA ALA A 644 13.35 -6.80 36.98
C ALA A 644 14.41 -5.76 37.39
N SER A 645 15.65 -6.21 37.69
CA SER A 645 16.78 -5.34 38.01
C SER A 645 17.57 -4.84 36.82
N GLN A 646 17.26 -5.33 35.61
CA GLN A 646 17.96 -4.92 34.39
C GLN A 646 17.63 -3.45 34.05
N LYS A 647 18.65 -2.67 33.87
CA LYS A 647 18.50 -1.31 33.38
C LYS A 647 18.31 -1.33 31.85
N ILE A 648 17.24 -0.76 31.37
CA ILE A 648 17.06 -0.55 29.95
C ILE A 648 17.56 0.86 29.59
N ARG A 649 18.34 0.95 28.52
CA ARG A 649 18.84 2.22 27.98
C ARG A 649 18.36 2.33 26.55
N THR A 650 17.72 3.44 26.25
CA THR A 650 17.38 3.78 24.86
C THR A 650 18.58 4.45 24.21
N ILE A 651 19.01 3.88 23.08
CA ILE A 651 20.14 4.38 22.28
C ILE A 651 19.76 4.43 20.81
N SER A 652 20.55 5.16 20.04
CA SER A 652 20.47 5.18 18.57
C SER A 652 21.86 5.02 17.97
N PRO A 653 22.01 4.74 16.67
CA PRO A 653 23.30 4.69 16.00
C PRO A 653 24.10 6.00 16.23
N LYS A 654 25.36 5.85 16.60
CA LYS A 654 26.27 7.00 16.81
C LYS A 654 26.66 7.63 15.48
N LYS A 655 26.59 6.88 14.41
CA LYS A 655 27.06 7.29 13.08
C LYS A 655 26.17 6.62 12.02
N THR A 656 25.71 7.41 11.09
CA THR A 656 25.14 6.95 9.83
C THR A 656 26.17 7.18 8.73
N VAL A 657 26.48 6.15 7.96
CA VAL A 657 27.46 6.14 6.88
C VAL A 657 26.74 5.79 5.59
N ARG A 658 27.13 6.43 4.52
CA ARG A 658 26.75 6.06 3.16
C ARG A 658 28.04 5.69 2.41
N GLU A 659 28.05 4.54 1.73
CA GLU A 659 29.17 4.16 0.89
C GLU A 659 29.25 5.07 -0.35
N GLU A 660 30.44 5.30 -0.84
CA GLU A 660 30.62 6.04 -2.10
C GLU A 660 30.15 5.16 -3.27
N ASN A 661 29.51 5.78 -4.27
CA ASN A 661 28.99 5.10 -5.48
C ASN A 661 28.02 3.93 -5.17
N ASN A 662 27.22 4.06 -4.13
CA ASN A 662 26.27 3.04 -3.72
C ASN A 662 24.89 3.17 -4.42
N GLU A 663 24.75 4.04 -5.41
CA GLU A 663 23.51 4.22 -6.17
C GLU A 663 23.47 3.28 -7.35
N ILE A 664 22.41 2.48 -7.46
CA ILE A 664 22.22 1.48 -8.50
C ILE A 664 21.06 1.94 -9.38
N HIS A 665 21.34 2.16 -10.67
CA HIS A 665 20.31 2.49 -11.64
C HIS A 665 19.99 1.25 -12.45
N THR A 666 18.76 0.76 -12.36
CA THR A 666 18.26 -0.34 -13.20
C THR A 666 17.74 0.21 -14.52
N GLU A 667 17.88 -0.56 -15.59
CA GLU A 667 17.18 -0.26 -16.83
C GLU A 667 15.67 -0.37 -16.61
N ALA A 668 14.90 0.58 -17.16
CA ALA A 668 13.45 0.52 -17.10
C ALA A 668 12.97 -0.81 -17.69
N PRO A 669 11.98 -1.47 -17.07
CA PRO A 669 11.43 -2.70 -17.63
C PRO A 669 10.98 -2.48 -19.06
N ALA A 670 11.17 -3.52 -19.90
CA ALA A 670 10.84 -3.43 -21.33
C ALA A 670 9.37 -3.00 -21.51
N SER A 671 9.13 -2.03 -22.39
CA SER A 671 7.79 -1.59 -22.77
C SER A 671 6.97 -2.76 -23.29
N GLY A 672 5.89 -3.12 -22.63
CA GLY A 672 5.01 -4.23 -22.99
C GLY A 672 4.24 -4.84 -21.83
N VAL A 673 4.28 -4.23 -20.65
CA VAL A 673 3.46 -4.66 -19.51
C VAL A 673 1.99 -4.42 -19.87
N GLU A 674 1.18 -5.48 -19.83
CA GLU A 674 -0.28 -5.38 -19.97
C GLU A 674 -0.84 -4.42 -18.92
N GLU A 675 -1.81 -3.59 -19.31
CA GLU A 675 -2.48 -2.70 -18.36
C GLU A 675 -3.24 -3.55 -17.34
N LYS A 676 -3.07 -3.22 -16.05
CA LYS A 676 -3.67 -3.91 -14.91
C LYS A 676 -4.78 -3.09 -14.27
N PHE A 677 -5.52 -3.73 -13.39
CA PHE A 677 -6.55 -3.10 -12.56
C PHE A 677 -5.97 -2.73 -11.20
N TYR A 678 -6.13 -1.46 -10.83
CA TYR A 678 -5.69 -0.93 -9.55
C TYR A 678 -6.91 -0.78 -8.65
N ALA A 679 -6.93 -1.51 -7.54
CA ALA A 679 -8.00 -1.46 -6.55
C ALA A 679 -7.66 -0.48 -5.43
N TYR A 680 -8.59 0.43 -5.16
CA TYR A 680 -8.46 1.42 -4.09
C TYR A 680 -9.53 1.19 -3.03
N GLY A 681 -9.13 1.32 -1.78
CA GLY A 681 -10.03 1.33 -0.63
C GLY A 681 -9.62 2.43 0.34
N ARG A 682 -10.58 3.19 0.84
CA ARG A 682 -10.33 4.28 1.79
C ARG A 682 -9.24 5.25 1.33
N GLY A 683 -9.24 5.59 0.02
CA GLY A 683 -8.27 6.52 -0.57
C GLY A 683 -6.83 5.98 -0.71
N ARG A 684 -6.59 4.67 -0.51
CA ARG A 684 -5.27 4.03 -0.63
C ARG A 684 -5.30 2.90 -1.65
N LEU A 685 -4.19 2.68 -2.36
CA LEU A 685 -4.02 1.51 -3.21
C LEU A 685 -3.91 0.26 -2.33
N ILE A 686 -4.83 -0.71 -2.54
CA ILE A 686 -4.89 -1.96 -1.78
C ILE A 686 -4.41 -3.18 -2.57
N GLY A 687 -4.39 -3.10 -3.90
CA GLY A 687 -3.88 -4.18 -4.75
C GLY A 687 -3.84 -3.80 -6.22
N ILE A 688 -3.06 -4.56 -6.99
CA ILE A 688 -2.93 -4.46 -8.44
C ILE A 688 -3.22 -5.85 -9.00
N TYR A 689 -4.17 -5.96 -9.92
CA TYR A 689 -4.71 -7.24 -10.39
C TYR A 689 -4.73 -7.33 -11.92
N SER A 690 -4.52 -8.52 -12.45
CA SER A 690 -4.73 -8.81 -13.88
C SER A 690 -6.22 -8.96 -14.21
N SER A 691 -7.04 -9.39 -13.24
CA SER A 691 -8.49 -9.57 -13.34
C SER A 691 -9.26 -8.38 -12.75
N PHE A 692 -10.26 -7.88 -13.48
CA PHE A 692 -11.19 -6.89 -12.95
C PHE A 692 -12.03 -7.44 -11.78
N ALA A 693 -12.42 -8.71 -11.85
CA ALA A 693 -13.24 -9.33 -10.80
C ALA A 693 -12.53 -9.31 -9.44
N ASP A 694 -11.24 -9.69 -9.42
CA ASP A 694 -10.43 -9.69 -8.20
C ASP A 694 -10.21 -8.28 -7.66
N ALA A 695 -9.94 -7.32 -8.55
CA ALA A 695 -9.81 -5.92 -8.17
C ALA A 695 -11.11 -5.35 -7.58
N ALA A 696 -12.26 -5.68 -8.18
CA ALA A 696 -13.56 -5.22 -7.71
C ALA A 696 -13.96 -5.89 -6.39
N ASP A 697 -13.61 -7.17 -6.19
CA ASP A 697 -13.83 -7.87 -4.93
C ASP A 697 -13.00 -7.27 -3.80
N ALA A 698 -11.72 -7.02 -4.03
CA ALA A 698 -10.84 -6.36 -3.07
C ALA A 698 -11.33 -4.95 -2.68
N ALA A 699 -11.83 -4.16 -3.65
CA ALA A 699 -12.35 -2.82 -3.42
C ALA A 699 -13.80 -2.81 -2.87
N TYR A 700 -14.48 -3.97 -2.81
CA TYR A 700 -15.90 -4.03 -2.49
C TYR A 700 -16.21 -3.66 -1.04
N ASP A 701 -15.56 -4.30 -0.07
CA ASP A 701 -15.86 -4.08 1.35
C ASP A 701 -15.45 -2.69 1.85
N PRO A 702 -14.29 -2.12 1.46
CA PRO A 702 -13.90 -0.77 1.89
C PRO A 702 -14.62 0.35 1.11
N MET A 703 -15.74 0.09 0.45
CA MET A 703 -16.50 1.06 -0.38
C MET A 703 -15.63 1.77 -1.42
N GLY A 704 -14.70 1.01 -1.99
CA GLY A 704 -13.66 1.52 -2.85
C GLY A 704 -14.05 1.62 -4.33
N PHE A 705 -13.02 1.78 -5.15
CA PHE A 705 -13.13 1.90 -6.60
C PHE A 705 -11.98 1.17 -7.31
N VAL A 706 -12.12 0.96 -8.61
CA VAL A 706 -11.13 0.31 -9.48
C VAL A 706 -10.82 1.20 -10.67
N THR A 707 -9.52 1.34 -10.98
CA THR A 707 -9.07 1.96 -12.24
C THR A 707 -8.48 0.90 -13.16
N PHE A 708 -8.57 1.13 -14.48
CA PHE A 708 -7.81 0.40 -15.50
C PHE A 708 -6.58 1.21 -15.88
N GLY A 709 -5.41 0.62 -15.76
CA GLY A 709 -4.20 1.43 -15.67
C GLY A 709 -4.23 2.32 -14.41
N LYS A 710 -3.29 3.27 -14.34
CA LYS A 710 -3.12 4.12 -13.15
C LYS A 710 -4.17 5.25 -13.02
N HIS A 711 -5.03 5.47 -14.01
CA HIS A 711 -5.86 6.68 -14.08
C HIS A 711 -7.32 6.50 -14.46
N ASP A 712 -7.72 5.53 -15.29
CA ASP A 712 -9.09 5.43 -15.79
C ASP A 712 -10.01 4.76 -14.78
N LEU A 713 -10.90 5.52 -14.18
CA LEU A 713 -11.92 5.01 -13.25
C LEU A 713 -12.93 4.14 -14.01
N VAL A 714 -12.94 2.84 -13.72
CA VAL A 714 -13.82 1.87 -14.38
C VAL A 714 -14.99 1.42 -13.49
N TRP A 715 -14.82 1.42 -12.17
CA TRP A 715 -15.86 0.99 -11.24
C TRP A 715 -15.74 1.67 -9.89
N GLU A 716 -16.89 1.95 -9.25
CA GLU A 716 -16.97 2.59 -7.94
C GLU A 716 -18.22 2.11 -7.19
N ARG A 717 -18.05 1.46 -6.06
CA ARG A 717 -19.15 0.81 -5.34
C ARG A 717 -20.27 1.77 -4.90
N ALA A 718 -19.90 2.86 -4.25
CA ALA A 718 -20.86 3.74 -3.57
C ALA A 718 -21.66 4.64 -4.53
N SER A 719 -21.25 4.74 -5.80
CA SER A 719 -21.96 5.61 -6.78
C SER A 719 -23.23 5.02 -7.35
N ARG A 720 -23.48 3.69 -7.16
CA ARG A 720 -24.64 3.01 -7.75
C ARG A 720 -25.96 3.47 -7.09
N PRO A 721 -26.93 4.01 -7.85
CA PRO A 721 -28.26 4.33 -7.34
C PRO A 721 -29.07 3.07 -7.03
N GLY A 722 -30.14 3.20 -6.24
CA GLY A 722 -31.01 2.09 -5.87
C GLY A 722 -31.81 1.48 -7.03
N SER A 723 -31.96 2.18 -8.15
CA SER A 723 -32.59 1.67 -9.37
C SER A 723 -32.13 2.43 -10.60
N TYR A 724 -32.06 1.72 -11.71
CA TYR A 724 -31.75 2.31 -13.04
C TYR A 724 -32.28 1.43 -14.17
N PHE A 725 -32.69 2.06 -15.28
CA PHE A 725 -33.14 1.38 -16.49
C PHE A 725 -32.61 2.08 -17.73
N ILE A 726 -31.96 1.32 -18.60
CA ILE A 726 -31.49 1.82 -19.90
C ILE A 726 -32.70 2.09 -20.79
N ARG A 727 -32.83 3.34 -21.26
CA ARG A 727 -34.01 3.76 -22.05
C ARG A 727 -33.89 3.38 -23.51
N ASP A 728 -32.73 3.54 -24.11
CA ASP A 728 -32.44 3.22 -25.51
C ASP A 728 -31.36 2.15 -25.60
N LEU A 729 -31.78 0.92 -25.52
CA LEU A 729 -30.89 -0.24 -25.60
C LEU A 729 -30.18 -0.33 -26.96
N ASN A 730 -30.82 0.00 -28.05
CA ASN A 730 -30.24 -0.13 -29.39
C ASN A 730 -29.05 0.79 -29.59
N THR A 731 -29.10 1.99 -29.01
CA THR A 731 -27.94 2.91 -29.03
C THR A 731 -26.90 2.47 -28.03
N ALA A 732 -27.29 2.06 -26.83
CA ALA A 732 -26.36 1.67 -25.75
C ALA A 732 -25.59 0.37 -26.09
N SER A 733 -26.24 -0.63 -26.70
CA SER A 733 -25.59 -1.89 -27.06
C SER A 733 -24.72 -1.84 -28.31
N ARG A 734 -24.84 -0.80 -29.13
CA ARG A 734 -24.17 -0.74 -30.44
C ARG A 734 -22.64 -0.94 -30.39
N LYS A 735 -21.98 -0.37 -29.40
CA LYS A 735 -20.53 -0.56 -29.23
C LYS A 735 -20.23 -2.01 -28.83
N LEU A 736 -20.99 -2.54 -27.86
CA LEU A 736 -20.81 -3.91 -27.34
C LEU A 736 -21.11 -4.98 -28.41
N ASP A 737 -22.17 -4.81 -29.21
CA ASP A 737 -22.51 -5.72 -30.30
C ASP A 737 -21.39 -5.85 -31.33
N ARG A 738 -20.62 -4.79 -31.57
CA ARG A 738 -19.46 -4.80 -32.47
C ARG A 738 -18.37 -5.77 -31.99
N TYR A 739 -18.15 -5.88 -30.69
CA TYR A 739 -17.09 -6.70 -30.09
C TYR A 739 -17.52 -8.10 -29.68
N ARG A 740 -18.81 -8.37 -29.76
CA ARG A 740 -19.38 -9.65 -29.30
C ARG A 740 -18.77 -10.90 -29.93
N THR A 741 -18.38 -10.83 -31.21
CA THR A 741 -17.79 -11.97 -31.95
C THR A 741 -16.27 -12.00 -31.90
N ASP A 742 -15.63 -10.89 -31.52
CA ASP A 742 -14.18 -10.72 -31.58
C ASP A 742 -13.53 -10.66 -30.20
N PHE A 743 -14.30 -10.95 -29.15
CA PHE A 743 -13.81 -10.91 -27.78
C PHE A 743 -12.92 -12.11 -27.45
N THR A 744 -11.70 -11.85 -27.02
CA THR A 744 -10.65 -12.86 -26.77
C THR A 744 -10.44 -13.17 -25.28
N GLY A 745 -11.25 -12.58 -24.40
CA GLY A 745 -11.18 -12.84 -22.94
C GLY A 745 -10.26 -11.94 -22.14
N THR A 746 -9.67 -10.91 -22.75
CA THR A 746 -8.85 -9.92 -22.03
C THR A 746 -9.45 -8.53 -22.17
N SER A 747 -9.41 -7.76 -21.08
CA SER A 747 -9.77 -6.35 -21.10
C SER A 747 -8.76 -5.57 -21.94
N ARG A 748 -9.24 -4.67 -22.81
CA ARG A 748 -8.36 -3.89 -23.70
C ARG A 748 -8.98 -2.57 -24.12
N ARG A 749 -8.11 -1.59 -24.37
CA ARG A 749 -8.52 -0.32 -24.96
C ARG A 749 -8.71 -0.46 -26.47
N GLU A 750 -9.80 0.09 -26.98
CA GLU A 750 -10.08 0.20 -28.40
C GLU A 750 -10.57 1.61 -28.72
N GLY A 751 -9.65 2.49 -29.09
CA GLY A 751 -9.92 3.90 -29.36
C GLY A 751 -10.35 4.65 -28.10
N ASP A 752 -11.59 5.16 -28.10
CA ASP A 752 -12.20 5.91 -26.99
C ASP A 752 -13.02 5.00 -26.03
N ALA A 753 -12.77 3.70 -26.04
CA ALA A 753 -13.52 2.74 -25.27
C ALA A 753 -12.62 1.65 -24.64
N LEU A 754 -13.04 1.18 -23.48
CA LEU A 754 -12.52 -0.03 -22.84
C LEU A 754 -13.51 -1.15 -23.06
N LEU A 755 -13.07 -2.22 -23.71
CA LEU A 755 -13.77 -3.50 -23.68
C LEU A 755 -13.35 -4.23 -22.41
N LEU A 756 -14.27 -4.34 -21.44
CA LEU A 756 -13.99 -4.88 -20.11
C LEU A 756 -14.51 -6.30 -19.98
N ASP A 757 -13.62 -7.21 -19.63
CA ASP A 757 -13.98 -8.53 -19.12
C ASP A 757 -14.24 -8.40 -17.60
N ALA A 758 -15.51 -8.50 -17.22
CA ALA A 758 -15.97 -8.47 -15.85
C ALA A 758 -16.43 -9.84 -15.35
N SER A 759 -16.01 -10.90 -16.03
CA SER A 759 -16.38 -12.28 -15.68
C SER A 759 -15.81 -12.68 -14.33
N GLY A 760 -16.57 -13.49 -13.59
CA GLY A 760 -16.28 -13.82 -12.21
C GLY A 760 -16.79 -12.79 -11.20
N SER A 761 -17.11 -11.57 -11.62
CA SER A 761 -17.64 -10.55 -10.72
C SER A 761 -19.03 -10.91 -10.18
N SER A 762 -19.36 -10.38 -9.01
CA SER A 762 -20.72 -10.49 -8.49
C SER A 762 -21.73 -9.70 -9.34
N LEU A 763 -22.99 -10.14 -9.32
CA LEU A 763 -24.08 -9.40 -10.00
C LEU A 763 -24.13 -7.92 -9.55
N ASN A 764 -23.86 -7.64 -8.28
CA ASN A 764 -23.84 -6.28 -7.75
C ASN A 764 -22.78 -5.39 -8.41
N VAL A 765 -21.63 -5.96 -8.74
CA VAL A 765 -20.57 -5.28 -9.49
C VAL A 765 -21.02 -5.02 -10.92
N ALA A 766 -21.56 -6.02 -11.60
CA ALA A 766 -22.05 -5.88 -12.97
C ALA A 766 -23.15 -4.83 -13.12
N LEU A 767 -24.04 -4.68 -12.15
CA LEU A 767 -25.13 -3.70 -12.17
C LEU A 767 -24.65 -2.24 -12.10
N PHE A 768 -23.42 -1.99 -11.68
CA PHE A 768 -22.82 -0.66 -11.75
C PHE A 768 -22.73 -0.16 -13.20
N PHE A 769 -22.33 -1.00 -14.12
CA PHE A 769 -22.21 -0.61 -15.52
C PHE A 769 -23.57 -0.26 -16.14
N VAL A 770 -24.62 -0.96 -15.72
CA VAL A 770 -25.97 -0.67 -16.15
C VAL A 770 -26.39 0.75 -15.74
N CYS A 771 -26.03 1.23 -14.54
CA CYS A 771 -26.37 2.58 -14.13
C CYS A 771 -25.55 3.68 -14.82
N ARG A 772 -24.45 3.32 -15.50
CA ARG A 772 -23.68 4.20 -16.38
C ARG A 772 -24.22 4.17 -17.84
N ASN A 773 -25.46 3.67 -18.03
CA ASN A 773 -26.10 3.49 -19.33
C ASN A 773 -25.34 2.53 -20.26
N GLN A 774 -24.54 1.61 -19.70
CA GLN A 774 -23.83 0.56 -20.42
C GLN A 774 -24.51 -0.79 -20.15
N PRO A 775 -25.10 -1.43 -21.17
CA PRO A 775 -25.64 -2.76 -21.00
C PRO A 775 -24.50 -3.75 -20.77
N VAL A 776 -24.75 -4.74 -19.90
CA VAL A 776 -23.79 -5.82 -19.65
C VAL A 776 -24.25 -7.06 -20.40
N LEU A 777 -23.39 -7.60 -21.25
CA LEU A 777 -23.59 -8.87 -21.90
C LEU A 777 -23.28 -9.99 -20.92
N LEU A 778 -24.20 -10.92 -20.76
CA LEU A 778 -24.03 -12.15 -19.99
C LEU A 778 -24.07 -13.33 -20.95
N TYR A 779 -23.04 -14.13 -21.03
CA TYR A 779 -23.08 -15.40 -21.74
C TYR A 779 -23.86 -16.44 -20.94
N THR A 780 -24.68 -17.23 -21.64
CA THR A 780 -25.57 -18.26 -21.03
C THR A 780 -25.35 -19.66 -21.55
N GLY A 781 -24.28 -19.88 -22.31
CA GLY A 781 -23.89 -21.09 -22.95
C GLY A 781 -23.48 -20.88 -24.41
N GLU A 782 -23.04 -21.92 -25.11
CA GLU A 782 -22.51 -21.82 -26.47
C GLU A 782 -23.34 -20.93 -27.42
N GLY A 783 -22.79 -19.76 -27.73
CA GLY A 783 -23.35 -18.79 -28.66
C GLY A 783 -24.64 -18.09 -28.19
N SER A 784 -25.07 -18.30 -26.95
CA SER A 784 -26.25 -17.70 -26.35
C SER A 784 -25.85 -16.61 -25.34
N PHE A 785 -26.57 -15.51 -25.31
CA PHE A 785 -26.29 -14.40 -24.39
C PHE A 785 -27.58 -13.60 -24.11
N LEU A 786 -27.54 -12.89 -22.99
CA LEU A 786 -28.55 -11.93 -22.52
C LEU A 786 -27.89 -10.58 -22.26
N TYR A 787 -28.67 -9.51 -22.26
CA TYR A 787 -28.23 -8.20 -21.81
C TYR A 787 -28.88 -7.84 -20.46
N LEU A 788 -28.07 -7.45 -19.47
CA LEU A 788 -28.55 -6.76 -18.29
C LEU A 788 -28.85 -5.30 -18.70
N THR A 789 -30.10 -4.87 -18.51
CA THR A 789 -30.58 -3.57 -19.02
C THR A 789 -31.25 -2.70 -17.97
N GLY A 790 -31.37 -3.18 -16.74
CA GLY A 790 -31.96 -2.42 -15.66
C GLY A 790 -32.01 -3.20 -14.35
N TYR A 791 -32.29 -2.50 -13.29
CA TYR A 791 -32.50 -3.09 -11.96
C TYR A 791 -33.27 -2.13 -11.05
N ASP A 792 -33.90 -2.69 -10.02
CA ASP A 792 -34.39 -1.98 -8.84
C ASP A 792 -33.90 -2.71 -7.57
N GLN A 793 -34.46 -2.38 -6.42
CA GLN A 793 -34.06 -2.95 -5.12
C GLN A 793 -34.36 -4.46 -5.01
N THR A 794 -35.23 -5.01 -5.86
CA THR A 794 -35.76 -6.37 -5.75
C THR A 794 -35.62 -7.20 -7.03
N HIS A 795 -35.44 -6.56 -8.18
CA HIS A 795 -35.46 -7.24 -9.48
C HIS A 795 -34.35 -6.74 -10.42
N VAL A 796 -33.97 -7.60 -11.35
CA VAL A 796 -33.12 -7.30 -12.51
C VAL A 796 -33.92 -7.42 -13.79
N ARG A 797 -33.74 -6.48 -14.71
CA ARG A 797 -34.32 -6.50 -16.06
C ARG A 797 -33.25 -7.00 -17.05
N ILE A 798 -33.60 -8.01 -17.79
CA ILE A 798 -32.78 -8.60 -18.84
C ILE A 798 -33.49 -8.49 -20.21
N TRP A 799 -32.72 -8.39 -21.26
CA TRP A 799 -33.14 -8.45 -22.64
C TRP A 799 -32.58 -9.68 -23.33
N ASP A 800 -33.46 -10.53 -23.89
CA ASP A 800 -33.08 -11.67 -24.71
C ASP A 800 -33.18 -11.28 -26.19
N PRO A 801 -32.06 -11.11 -26.89
CA PRO A 801 -32.07 -10.73 -28.31
C PRO A 801 -32.56 -11.85 -29.21
N SER A 802 -32.49 -13.13 -28.81
CA SER A 802 -32.95 -14.28 -29.61
C SER A 802 -34.46 -14.36 -29.64
N ALA A 803 -35.10 -14.04 -28.51
CA ALA A 803 -36.56 -14.02 -28.37
C ALA A 803 -37.13 -12.59 -28.62
N ALA A 804 -36.30 -11.58 -28.79
CA ALA A 804 -36.66 -10.16 -28.86
C ALA A 804 -37.60 -9.75 -27.70
N GLN A 805 -37.31 -10.21 -26.48
CA GLN A 805 -38.17 -10.05 -25.31
C GLN A 805 -37.37 -9.51 -24.10
N SER A 806 -38.00 -8.58 -23.37
CA SER A 806 -37.53 -8.19 -22.03
C SER A 806 -38.19 -9.04 -20.97
N MET A 807 -37.42 -9.44 -19.96
CA MET A 807 -37.88 -10.18 -18.80
C MET A 807 -37.40 -9.43 -17.53
N THR A 808 -38.16 -9.62 -16.44
CA THR A 808 -37.80 -9.15 -15.13
C THR A 808 -37.78 -10.32 -14.17
N ILE A 809 -36.69 -10.54 -13.47
CA ILE A 809 -36.51 -11.66 -12.53
C ILE A 809 -36.09 -11.13 -11.16
N PRO A 810 -36.49 -11.81 -10.06
CA PRO A 810 -36.03 -11.42 -8.73
C PRO A 810 -34.51 -11.37 -8.64
N LEU A 811 -33.98 -10.39 -7.92
CA LEU A 811 -32.54 -10.13 -7.81
C LEU A 811 -31.77 -11.38 -7.31
N GLU A 812 -32.33 -12.07 -6.29
CA GLU A 812 -31.72 -13.27 -5.73
C GLU A 812 -31.73 -14.46 -6.70
N GLU A 813 -32.82 -14.62 -7.45
CA GLU A 813 -32.90 -15.64 -8.52
C GLU A 813 -31.89 -15.34 -9.63
N ALA A 814 -31.73 -14.06 -10.00
CA ALA A 814 -30.76 -13.63 -10.98
C ALA A 814 -29.34 -13.95 -10.50
N ARG A 815 -29.02 -13.64 -9.23
CA ARG A 815 -27.73 -13.92 -8.61
C ARG A 815 -27.36 -15.41 -8.73
N VAL A 816 -28.21 -16.28 -8.19
CA VAL A 816 -27.99 -17.74 -8.22
C VAL A 816 -27.85 -18.27 -9.65
N ARG A 817 -28.73 -17.82 -10.54
CA ARG A 817 -28.72 -18.26 -11.94
C ARG A 817 -27.46 -17.82 -12.67
N PHE A 818 -27.01 -16.57 -12.48
CA PHE A 818 -25.86 -16.05 -13.21
C PHE A 818 -24.55 -16.61 -12.64
N GLU A 819 -24.47 -16.82 -11.33
CA GLU A 819 -23.35 -17.53 -10.70
C GLU A 819 -23.21 -18.96 -11.24
N SER A 820 -24.33 -19.70 -11.41
CA SER A 820 -24.29 -21.03 -12.00
C SER A 820 -23.88 -21.06 -13.48
N LEU A 821 -23.90 -19.91 -14.15
CA LEU A 821 -23.41 -19.71 -15.51
C LEU A 821 -21.99 -19.13 -15.54
N GLY A 822 -21.32 -19.03 -14.38
CA GLY A 822 -19.96 -18.53 -14.24
C GLY A 822 -19.85 -17.01 -14.19
N SER A 823 -20.95 -16.28 -14.02
CA SER A 823 -20.93 -14.79 -13.98
C SER A 823 -20.15 -14.17 -15.15
N ASP A 824 -20.34 -14.70 -16.35
CA ASP A 824 -19.57 -14.39 -17.55
C ASP A 824 -20.03 -13.06 -18.18
N TYR A 825 -19.56 -11.95 -17.62
CA TYR A 825 -19.99 -10.60 -17.95
C TYR A 825 -18.98 -9.85 -18.84
N ILE A 826 -19.49 -9.16 -19.84
CA ILE A 826 -18.71 -8.26 -20.68
C ILE A 826 -19.45 -6.93 -20.80
N CYS A 827 -18.71 -5.83 -20.74
CA CYS A 827 -19.23 -4.50 -21.04
C CYS A 827 -18.24 -3.66 -21.84
N CYS A 828 -18.75 -2.55 -22.41
CA CYS A 828 -17.95 -1.60 -23.16
C CYS A 828 -18.12 -0.22 -22.53
N LEU A 829 -17.04 0.32 -21.97
CA LEU A 829 -17.03 1.59 -21.28
C LEU A 829 -16.45 2.69 -22.18
N PRO A 830 -17.00 3.91 -22.23
CA PRO A 830 -16.27 5.06 -22.75
C PRO A 830 -15.14 5.41 -21.78
N LEU A 831 -13.96 5.71 -22.32
CA LEU A 831 -12.82 6.20 -21.56
C LEU A 831 -12.73 7.70 -21.67
#